data_9c45e6a9e86a8b0a45e5d5ff5039b015
#
_entry.id   9c45e6a9e86a8b0a45e5d5ff5039b015
#
_cell.length_a   1.000
_cell.length_b   1.000
_cell.length_c   1.000
_cell.angle_alpha   90.00
_cell.angle_beta   90.00
_cell.angle_gamma   90.00
#
_symmetry.space_group_name_H-M   'P 1'
#
loop_
_entity.id
_entity.type
_entity.pdbx_description
1 polymer ?
#
loop_
_entity_poly.entity_id
_entity_poly.type
_entity_poly.pdbx_seq_one_letter_code
_entity_poly.pdbx_strand_id
1 'polypeptide(L)'
;MTLTPTLDPAQEIRIEAVHRGFLYQHLYAASCLLTSGQIGVISVVVERDEDIELVTPAGRIYIQVKTRSQPIMPADISATIDRFNALRQEHQQGRRRGRATFVVVVNRALGPSLVEQVETGKLADDVEILWPGRVRSGDLGQLPPAWADIDEAVAWCVDRAATVPLAMLAPDSLVWKLAGRVQAAAAGEAPHADHTFVIANLPSLLDQILIQLQDFPAPPEQYRPQENEPQLDSSSRVRIVSGFSGAGKTAWASQAATFSSRNCAYFDCSETPGEALAISLVRELAVKLAGADPDAVHKILLPGATGVESLRQLDIYINHKGLSSIVVLDNVHSVSAESIKRMIDVTTALRFVLLAQPLGTLPEIEALLGLAREPLNGWGVDDVAAAVVSWGCRGDAATMGRLKTLTAGMPLFVRSAATIAREYYEGRIEYMCDAVDALTNLTQTTQEIILEKVFGAFSLTAQQAIAVLSLSDIGLLPAEINKLLDAALEMDERAVAGVIRALRAAGVVEIYGNKEIRLHDAIRVIGSQHLSGMPSEVASRARIALKGLIVEAFERDRNTARFSLYTRLLLATGDVKTLVDLIGEEMFHEMGVALEVWHGLEALIAKDGSDPEQRYWALDGLVFSDMKLGYWDRLAPRLAAMEQLINSGVLGEDEILSFLMKRMLHHSNQGDEEGVRRAIRELDNRLPDKPVHRRIFLYNAAAALFRLQRYESAMGVVEQVIDQTFAVLGIRPEQVVGAKNAALWALINKPGLDHADIKRLADALELKAMVAGKLHVLAPFARIHAMKFYNMAGAIDSLIRVGQDLADEFVARHDFVGAREILEQHVMPVVVENRLLNRNLDVRAQYAVVLAYCGLYSEAEQEMERLQPYMAGLTLQARMTLANQRQLIAKIKANPIPQWRPGERPLAIRRSKPSSAGVKIGRNEPCPCGSGKKFKKCGCGLAPT
;
A
#
# COMPACT_ATOMS: atom_id res chain seq x y z
N MET A 1 21.67 -25.72 -2.65
CA MET A 1 23.03 -25.62 -3.22
C MET A 1 24.05 -25.83 -2.13
N THR A 2 24.85 -26.90 -2.16
CA THR A 2 26.08 -26.93 -1.40
C THR A 2 27.04 -25.97 -2.11
N LEU A 3 27.26 -24.79 -1.52
CA LEU A 3 28.29 -23.88 -1.96
C LEU A 3 29.61 -24.65 -2.09
N THR A 4 30.31 -24.48 -3.20
CA THR A 4 31.68 -25.00 -3.33
C THR A 4 32.45 -24.43 -2.14
N PRO A 5 33.10 -25.24 -1.30
CA PRO A 5 33.87 -24.71 -0.17
C PRO A 5 34.93 -23.72 -0.65
N THR A 6 35.07 -22.62 0.06
CA THR A 6 36.09 -21.59 -0.27
C THR A 6 37.48 -22.15 -0.09
N LEU A 7 38.43 -21.60 -0.84
CA LEU A 7 39.83 -22.03 -0.77
C LEU A 7 40.46 -21.74 0.62
N ASP A 8 40.07 -20.64 1.26
CA ASP A 8 40.46 -20.26 2.63
C ASP A 8 39.25 -19.78 3.43
N PRO A 9 38.56 -20.69 4.19
CA PRO A 9 37.42 -20.33 5.03
C PRO A 9 37.75 -19.31 6.13
N ALA A 10 39.00 -19.29 6.62
CA ALA A 10 39.43 -18.34 7.63
C ALA A 10 39.58 -16.92 7.07
N GLN A 11 39.96 -16.81 5.79
CA GLN A 11 39.97 -15.52 5.09
C GLN A 11 38.55 -15.01 4.84
N GLU A 12 37.62 -15.89 4.42
CA GLU A 12 36.22 -15.54 4.24
C GLU A 12 35.61 -14.94 5.51
N ILE A 13 35.76 -15.64 6.65
CA ILE A 13 35.29 -15.15 7.96
C ILE A 13 35.88 -13.79 8.32
N ARG A 14 37.14 -13.55 8.02
CA ARG A 14 37.80 -12.27 8.30
C ARG A 14 37.24 -11.16 7.40
N ILE A 15 37.05 -11.42 6.12
CA ILE A 15 36.47 -10.46 5.16
C ILE A 15 35.04 -10.13 5.56
N GLU A 16 34.22 -11.14 5.86
CA GLU A 16 32.84 -10.93 6.36
C GLU A 16 32.82 -10.06 7.63
N ALA A 17 33.70 -10.32 8.57
CA ALA A 17 33.77 -9.55 9.81
C ALA A 17 34.08 -8.07 9.56
N VAL A 18 34.99 -7.79 8.61
CA VAL A 18 35.34 -6.41 8.21
C VAL A 18 34.13 -5.72 7.55
N HIS A 19 33.49 -6.37 6.57
CA HIS A 19 32.33 -5.79 5.89
C HIS A 19 31.14 -5.61 6.84
N ARG A 20 30.92 -6.54 7.76
CA ARG A 20 29.91 -6.43 8.81
C ARG A 20 30.16 -5.25 9.74
N GLY A 21 31.42 -4.99 10.07
CA GLY A 21 31.84 -3.83 10.86
C GLY A 21 31.53 -2.51 10.16
N PHE A 22 31.91 -2.35 8.91
CA PHE A 22 31.60 -1.17 8.11
C PHE A 22 30.07 -0.99 7.92
N LEU A 23 29.34 -2.07 7.65
CA LEU A 23 27.91 -1.99 7.48
C LEU A 23 27.21 -1.50 8.77
N TYR A 24 27.62 -2.01 9.94
CA TYR A 24 27.10 -1.56 11.22
C TYR A 24 27.38 -0.06 11.44
N GLN A 25 28.58 0.39 11.12
CA GLN A 25 28.99 1.79 11.21
C GLN A 25 28.17 2.70 10.29
N HIS A 26 27.95 2.29 9.03
CA HIS A 26 27.13 3.04 8.09
C HIS A 26 25.66 3.09 8.51
N LEU A 27 25.12 2.00 9.08
CA LEU A 27 23.78 1.98 9.66
C LEU A 27 23.67 2.90 10.87
N TYR A 28 24.72 2.96 11.72
CA TYR A 28 24.72 3.88 12.85
C TYR A 28 24.77 5.35 12.38
N ALA A 29 25.54 5.66 11.36
CA ALA A 29 25.53 7.01 10.77
C ALA A 29 24.18 7.35 10.13
N ALA A 30 23.58 6.39 9.40
CA ALA A 30 22.22 6.54 8.84
C ALA A 30 21.17 6.77 9.95
N SER A 31 21.27 6.08 11.07
CA SER A 31 20.38 6.28 12.22
C SER A 31 20.52 7.67 12.86
N CYS A 32 21.75 8.20 12.92
CA CYS A 32 22.00 9.58 13.36
C CYS A 32 21.36 10.61 12.40
N LEU A 33 21.36 10.34 11.09
CA LEU A 33 20.68 11.18 10.13
C LEU A 33 19.15 11.12 10.30
N LEU A 34 18.56 9.93 10.47
CA LEU A 34 17.14 9.73 10.68
C LEU A 34 16.61 10.37 11.97
N THR A 35 17.45 10.49 13.00
CA THR A 35 17.10 11.09 14.30
C THR A 35 17.68 12.48 14.51
N SER A 36 18.29 13.08 13.50
CA SER A 36 19.00 14.36 13.57
C SER A 36 18.17 15.51 14.16
N GLY A 37 16.87 15.57 13.86
CA GLY A 37 15.95 16.56 14.41
C GLY A 37 15.73 16.43 15.92
N GLN A 38 15.77 15.20 16.46
CA GLN A 38 15.63 14.94 17.90
C GLN A 38 16.92 15.29 18.67
N ILE A 39 18.07 15.04 18.04
CA ILE A 39 19.40 15.30 18.62
C ILE A 39 19.78 16.79 18.49
N GLY A 40 19.12 17.57 17.62
CA GLY A 40 19.47 18.96 17.34
C GLY A 40 20.78 19.12 16.59
N VAL A 41 21.09 18.20 15.69
CA VAL A 41 22.33 18.18 14.89
C VAL A 41 22.24 19.20 13.74
N ILE A 42 23.34 19.91 13.48
CA ILE A 42 23.50 20.81 12.31
C ILE A 42 24.06 20.03 11.11
N SER A 43 25.04 19.17 11.35
CA SER A 43 25.60 18.29 10.32
C SER A 43 26.13 16.99 10.91
N VAL A 44 26.08 15.94 10.10
CA VAL A 44 26.71 14.65 10.37
C VAL A 44 27.92 14.52 9.45
N VAL A 45 29.10 14.26 10.01
CA VAL A 45 30.34 14.02 9.26
C VAL A 45 30.73 12.58 9.47
N VAL A 46 31.15 11.89 8.41
CA VAL A 46 31.50 10.46 8.44
C VAL A 46 32.95 10.24 8.02
N GLU A 47 33.63 9.29 8.68
CA GLU A 47 35.02 8.87 8.34
C GLU A 47 36.01 10.05 8.17
N ARG A 48 36.03 10.96 9.13
CA ARG A 48 36.97 12.08 9.11
C ARG A 48 37.96 12.01 10.27
N ASP A 49 37.60 12.53 11.44
CA ASP A 49 38.43 12.39 12.64
C ASP A 49 38.06 11.12 13.44
N GLU A 50 36.78 10.79 13.46
CA GLU A 50 36.23 9.54 13.98
C GLU A 50 35.19 8.96 12.97
N ASP A 51 34.68 7.77 13.28
CA ASP A 51 33.73 7.11 12.39
C ASP A 51 32.53 8.01 12.06
N ILE A 52 32.03 8.74 13.08
CA ILE A 52 30.91 9.67 12.94
C ILE A 52 31.15 10.89 13.87
N GLU A 53 30.91 12.07 13.34
CA GLU A 53 30.91 13.32 14.11
C GLU A 53 29.56 14.01 13.97
N LEU A 54 28.93 14.34 15.10
CA LEU A 54 27.69 15.12 15.10
C LEU A 54 28.06 16.56 15.53
N VAL A 55 27.83 17.49 14.60
CA VAL A 55 28.01 18.91 14.86
C VAL A 55 26.71 19.49 15.39
N THR A 56 26.75 20.06 16.59
CA THR A 56 25.60 20.68 17.27
C THR A 56 25.88 22.16 17.56
N PRO A 57 24.86 22.97 17.91
CA PRO A 57 25.09 24.36 18.34
C PRO A 57 26.03 24.47 19.58
N ALA A 58 26.02 23.47 20.45
CA ALA A 58 26.81 23.46 21.67
C ALA A 58 28.24 22.96 21.47
N GLY A 59 28.50 22.16 20.42
CA GLY A 59 29.82 21.57 20.18
C GLY A 59 29.79 20.38 19.24
N ARG A 60 30.67 19.42 19.49
CA ARG A 60 30.77 18.20 18.66
C ARG A 60 30.67 16.94 19.52
N ILE A 61 29.96 15.94 19.00
CA ILE A 61 29.94 14.58 19.56
C ILE A 61 30.72 13.70 18.59
N TYR A 62 31.80 13.11 19.06
CA TYR A 62 32.65 12.17 18.30
C TYR A 62 32.25 10.75 18.66
N ILE A 63 31.91 9.95 17.66
CA ILE A 63 31.40 8.60 17.84
C ILE A 63 32.32 7.61 17.13
N GLN A 64 32.86 6.66 17.89
CA GLN A 64 33.60 5.52 17.38
C GLN A 64 32.76 4.24 17.51
N VAL A 65 32.62 3.49 16.46
CA VAL A 65 31.89 2.23 16.42
C VAL A 65 32.86 1.04 16.50
N LYS A 66 32.62 0.09 17.38
CA LYS A 66 33.41 -1.14 17.48
C LYS A 66 32.53 -2.38 17.48
N THR A 67 32.72 -3.23 16.50
CA THR A 67 32.04 -4.52 16.41
C THR A 67 32.99 -5.66 16.76
N ARG A 68 32.52 -6.58 17.61
CA ARG A 68 33.27 -7.76 18.04
C ARG A 68 32.34 -8.97 18.12
N SER A 69 32.93 -10.16 18.09
CA SER A 69 32.22 -11.42 18.35
C SER A 69 32.17 -11.78 19.84
N GLN A 70 33.06 -11.23 20.65
CA GLN A 70 33.20 -11.46 22.09
C GLN A 70 32.87 -10.18 22.87
N PRO A 71 32.66 -10.27 24.20
CA PRO A 71 32.49 -9.10 25.06
C PRO A 71 33.66 -8.11 24.92
N ILE A 72 33.35 -6.82 24.97
CA ILE A 72 34.30 -5.72 24.74
C ILE A 72 35.25 -5.56 25.96
N MET A 73 36.52 -5.62 25.71
CA MET A 73 37.56 -5.49 26.72
C MET A 73 38.21 -4.09 26.65
N PRO A 74 38.90 -3.62 27.70
CA PRO A 74 39.60 -2.34 27.68
C PRO A 74 40.62 -2.19 26.53
N ALA A 75 41.24 -3.29 26.11
CA ALA A 75 42.17 -3.29 24.95
C ALA A 75 41.49 -2.99 23.63
N ASP A 76 40.20 -3.29 23.49
CA ASP A 76 39.46 -3.06 22.23
C ASP A 76 39.19 -1.57 21.98
N ILE A 77 39.17 -0.76 23.02
CA ILE A 77 38.89 0.67 22.96
C ILE A 77 40.11 1.57 23.33
N SER A 78 41.21 1.01 23.72
CA SER A 78 42.38 1.83 24.19
C SER A 78 42.85 2.83 23.13
N ALA A 79 43.06 2.41 21.89
CA ALA A 79 43.44 3.28 20.78
C ALA A 79 42.39 4.37 20.48
N THR A 80 41.09 4.08 20.72
CA THR A 80 39.98 5.04 20.59
C THR A 80 40.08 6.10 21.68
N ILE A 81 40.36 5.68 22.92
CA ILE A 81 40.52 6.61 24.07
C ILE A 81 41.72 7.53 23.85
N ASP A 82 42.83 7.00 23.29
CA ASP A 82 44.00 7.83 22.95
C ASP A 82 43.67 8.90 21.89
N ARG A 83 42.90 8.54 20.85
CA ARG A 83 42.42 9.53 19.86
C ARG A 83 41.47 10.56 20.46
N PHE A 84 40.57 10.14 21.34
CA PHE A 84 39.66 11.04 22.06
C PHE A 84 40.46 12.03 22.94
N ASN A 85 41.55 11.59 23.57
CA ASN A 85 42.44 12.45 24.31
C ASN A 85 43.10 13.50 23.42
N ALA A 86 43.55 13.11 22.21
CA ALA A 86 44.12 14.03 21.26
C ALA A 86 43.10 15.07 20.77
N LEU A 87 41.88 14.65 20.42
CA LEU A 87 40.77 15.55 20.01
C LEU A 87 40.39 16.51 21.15
N ARG A 88 40.33 16.02 22.39
CA ARG A 88 40.06 16.84 23.57
C ARG A 88 41.09 17.97 23.73
N GLN A 89 42.39 17.67 23.54
CA GLN A 89 43.43 18.67 23.55
C GLN A 89 43.28 19.72 22.47
N GLU A 90 42.87 19.33 21.25
CA GLU A 90 42.55 20.27 20.17
C GLU A 90 41.47 21.28 20.56
N HIS A 91 40.41 20.80 21.20
CA HIS A 91 39.34 21.64 21.71
C HIS A 91 39.81 22.56 22.85
N GLN A 92 40.56 22.02 23.82
CA GLN A 92 41.09 22.79 24.94
C GLN A 92 42.07 23.89 24.52
N GLN A 93 42.82 23.64 23.43
CA GLN A 93 43.76 24.61 22.86
C GLN A 93 43.05 25.61 21.91
N GLY A 94 41.74 25.53 21.76
CA GLY A 94 40.99 26.44 20.93
C GLY A 94 41.16 26.23 19.41
N ARG A 95 41.85 25.15 18.96
CA ARG A 95 41.99 24.80 17.54
C ARG A 95 40.68 24.26 16.98
N ARG A 96 39.80 23.74 17.83
CA ARG A 96 38.44 23.34 17.48
C ARG A 96 37.45 24.09 18.36
N ARG A 97 36.34 24.55 17.74
CA ARG A 97 35.31 25.34 18.44
C ARG A 97 34.30 24.44 19.14
N GLY A 98 33.78 24.93 20.28
CA GLY A 98 32.72 24.30 21.06
C GLY A 98 33.19 23.17 21.97
N ARG A 99 32.25 22.60 22.72
CA ARG A 99 32.51 21.49 23.64
C ARG A 99 32.67 20.18 22.83
N ALA A 100 33.57 19.31 23.29
CA ALA A 100 33.67 17.95 22.76
C ALA A 100 33.02 16.95 23.72
N THR A 101 32.28 15.98 23.18
CA THR A 101 31.78 14.80 23.89
C THR A 101 32.15 13.57 23.08
N PHE A 102 32.48 12.48 23.72
CA PHE A 102 33.03 11.30 23.09
C PHE A 102 32.16 10.07 23.38
N VAL A 103 31.86 9.28 22.39
CA VAL A 103 30.97 8.11 22.50
C VAL A 103 31.60 6.90 21.80
N VAL A 104 31.65 5.78 22.49
CA VAL A 104 32.04 4.49 21.89
C VAL A 104 30.76 3.64 21.78
N VAL A 105 30.41 3.26 20.59
CA VAL A 105 29.26 2.38 20.34
C VAL A 105 29.75 0.98 20.07
N VAL A 106 29.24 0.01 20.82
CA VAL A 106 29.67 -1.39 20.70
C VAL A 106 28.50 -2.35 20.52
N ASN A 107 28.71 -3.44 19.77
CA ASN A 107 27.68 -4.43 19.47
C ASN A 107 27.60 -5.59 20.47
N ARG A 108 28.39 -5.56 21.55
CA ARG A 108 28.42 -6.61 22.60
C ARG A 108 28.44 -5.98 23.98
N ALA A 109 28.02 -6.78 24.97
CA ALA A 109 28.14 -6.39 26.36
C ALA A 109 29.62 -6.12 26.74
N LEU A 110 29.81 -5.29 27.72
CA LEU A 110 31.15 -5.01 28.25
C LEU A 110 31.67 -6.19 29.05
N GLY A 111 32.96 -6.51 28.92
CA GLY A 111 33.63 -7.48 29.78
C GLY A 111 33.80 -6.93 31.21
N PRO A 112 33.97 -7.81 32.22
CA PRO A 112 33.96 -7.42 33.64
C PRO A 112 34.94 -6.29 33.98
N SER A 113 36.13 -6.33 33.42
CA SER A 113 37.15 -5.31 33.66
C SER A 113 36.82 -3.95 33.07
N LEU A 114 36.06 -3.89 31.97
CA LEU A 114 35.60 -2.64 31.39
C LEU A 114 34.37 -2.10 32.13
N VAL A 115 33.48 -2.98 32.59
CA VAL A 115 32.36 -2.60 33.48
C VAL A 115 32.89 -1.93 34.73
N GLU A 116 33.90 -2.53 35.39
CA GLU A 116 34.54 -1.93 36.57
C GLU A 116 35.11 -0.54 36.29
N GLN A 117 35.74 -0.35 35.12
CA GLN A 117 36.27 0.96 34.73
C GLN A 117 35.19 2.01 34.55
N VAL A 118 34.06 1.63 33.95
CA VAL A 118 32.91 2.52 33.79
C VAL A 118 32.27 2.87 35.13
N GLU A 119 32.03 1.85 35.99
CA GLU A 119 31.39 2.05 37.31
C GLU A 119 32.27 2.82 38.31
N THR A 120 33.58 2.65 38.23
CA THR A 120 34.54 3.34 39.13
C THR A 120 34.97 4.73 38.63
N GLY A 121 34.42 5.21 37.48
CA GLY A 121 34.74 6.53 36.92
C GLY A 121 36.20 6.65 36.47
N LYS A 122 36.83 5.55 36.04
CA LYS A 122 38.19 5.57 35.48
C LYS A 122 38.26 6.13 34.07
N LEU A 123 37.08 6.20 33.36
CA LEU A 123 36.96 6.93 32.10
C LEU A 123 36.73 8.41 32.41
N ALA A 124 37.14 9.27 31.48
CA ALA A 124 36.89 10.71 31.61
C ALA A 124 35.36 11.00 31.53
N ASP A 125 34.89 12.00 32.28
CA ASP A 125 33.46 12.35 32.40
C ASP A 125 32.77 12.70 31.06
N ASP A 126 33.54 13.04 30.04
CA ASP A 126 33.06 13.38 28.69
C ASP A 126 33.08 12.19 27.72
N VAL A 127 33.37 10.95 28.22
CA VAL A 127 33.39 9.71 27.44
C VAL A 127 32.26 8.79 27.89
N GLU A 128 31.41 8.39 26.97
CA GLU A 128 30.34 7.41 27.21
C GLU A 128 30.50 6.17 26.31
N ILE A 129 30.17 5.00 26.87
CA ILE A 129 30.13 3.74 26.10
C ILE A 129 28.68 3.27 26.02
N LEU A 130 28.19 3.03 24.77
CA LEU A 130 26.86 2.48 24.48
C LEU A 130 26.98 1.01 24.07
N TRP A 131 26.21 0.13 24.70
CA TRP A 131 26.11 -1.30 24.37
C TRP A 131 24.65 -1.75 24.34
N PRO A 132 24.33 -2.88 23.68
CA PRO A 132 22.96 -3.37 23.58
C PRO A 132 22.29 -3.51 24.96
N GLY A 133 21.07 -2.97 25.08
CA GLY A 133 20.29 -3.03 26.32
C GLY A 133 20.62 -1.98 27.37
N ARG A 134 21.63 -1.13 27.17
CA ARG A 134 21.92 -0.01 28.11
C ARG A 134 20.82 1.04 28.07
N VAL A 135 20.22 1.31 29.24
CA VAL A 135 19.29 2.44 29.41
C VAL A 135 20.10 3.74 29.48
N ARG A 136 19.75 4.71 28.65
CA ARG A 136 20.43 6.00 28.51
C ARG A 136 19.74 7.07 29.35
N SER A 137 20.53 8.03 29.85
CA SER A 137 20.05 9.19 30.60
C SER A 137 20.86 10.44 30.24
N GLY A 138 20.28 11.62 30.39
CA GLY A 138 20.90 12.89 30.09
C GLY A 138 20.92 13.31 28.63
N ASP A 139 21.81 14.24 28.26
CA ASP A 139 21.89 14.91 26.95
C ASP A 139 22.14 13.93 25.76
N LEU A 140 22.79 12.79 26.05
CA LEU A 140 23.04 11.74 25.04
C LEU A 140 21.91 10.71 24.94
N GLY A 141 20.86 10.86 25.73
CA GLY A 141 19.67 9.98 25.68
C GLY A 141 18.94 9.93 24.32
N GLN A 142 19.18 10.92 23.48
CA GLN A 142 18.57 11.04 22.13
C GLN A 142 19.40 10.38 21.03
N LEU A 143 20.64 9.93 21.29
CA LEU A 143 21.43 9.18 20.31
C LEU A 143 20.77 7.83 20.00
N PRO A 144 20.98 7.26 18.78
CA PRO A 144 20.53 5.90 18.45
C PRO A 144 21.07 4.87 19.47
N PRO A 145 20.36 3.78 19.77
CA PRO A 145 20.86 2.72 20.65
C PRO A 145 22.01 1.96 19.99
N ALA A 146 22.78 1.24 20.78
CA ALA A 146 23.64 0.20 20.26
C ALA A 146 22.83 -1.08 20.04
N TRP A 147 23.11 -1.81 18.97
CA TRP A 147 22.42 -3.05 18.59
C TRP A 147 23.35 -4.26 18.68
N ALA A 148 22.80 -5.44 18.93
CA ALA A 148 23.58 -6.67 19.02
C ALA A 148 24.09 -7.17 17.66
N ASP A 149 23.36 -6.90 16.59
CA ASP A 149 23.68 -7.33 15.23
C ASP A 149 23.12 -6.37 14.17
N ILE A 150 23.33 -6.74 12.90
CA ILE A 150 22.87 -5.96 11.74
C ILE A 150 21.34 -5.98 11.61
N ASP A 151 20.71 -7.12 11.93
CA ASP A 151 19.26 -7.26 11.77
C ASP A 151 18.51 -6.35 12.75
N GLU A 152 18.99 -6.27 14.00
CA GLU A 152 18.46 -5.33 14.98
C GLU A 152 18.71 -3.87 14.58
N ALA A 153 19.89 -3.57 14.02
CA ALA A 153 20.21 -2.24 13.49
C ALA A 153 19.27 -1.83 12.35
N VAL A 154 19.07 -2.74 11.39
CA VAL A 154 18.17 -2.51 10.25
C VAL A 154 16.74 -2.34 10.72
N ALA A 155 16.23 -3.23 11.59
CA ALA A 155 14.88 -3.15 12.11
C ALA A 155 14.61 -1.82 12.81
N TRP A 156 15.54 -1.36 13.64
CA TRP A 156 15.43 -0.08 14.32
C TRP A 156 15.46 1.10 13.34
N CYS A 157 16.36 1.08 12.35
CA CYS A 157 16.43 2.12 11.31
C CYS A 157 15.16 2.15 10.45
N VAL A 158 14.59 1.00 10.11
CA VAL A 158 13.34 0.87 9.35
C VAL A 158 12.17 1.49 10.11
N ASP A 159 12.07 1.20 11.42
CA ASP A 159 11.04 1.80 12.28
C ASP A 159 11.14 3.35 12.29
N ARG A 160 12.36 3.90 12.36
CA ARG A 160 12.58 5.35 12.28
C ARG A 160 12.37 5.90 10.88
N ALA A 161 12.83 5.21 9.85
CA ALA A 161 12.61 5.59 8.46
C ALA A 161 11.12 5.67 8.12
N ALA A 162 10.29 4.80 8.69
CA ALA A 162 8.84 4.83 8.53
C ALA A 162 8.18 6.15 9.03
N THR A 163 8.84 6.90 9.92
CA THR A 163 8.36 8.22 10.38
C THR A 163 8.75 9.37 9.45
N VAL A 164 9.65 9.13 8.50
CA VAL A 164 10.05 10.15 7.51
C VAL A 164 8.93 10.28 6.47
N PRO A 165 8.47 11.50 6.14
CA PRO A 165 7.51 11.70 5.07
C PRO A 165 7.95 10.99 3.79
N LEU A 166 7.05 10.27 3.13
CA LEU A 166 7.26 9.47 1.91
C LEU A 166 8.07 8.16 2.08
N ALA A 167 8.96 8.04 3.05
CA ALA A 167 9.68 6.79 3.32
C ALA A 167 8.75 5.66 3.78
N MET A 168 7.57 6.01 4.21
CA MET A 168 6.50 5.11 4.62
C MET A 168 6.15 4.05 3.56
N LEU A 169 6.44 4.28 2.28
CA LEU A 169 6.14 3.34 1.20
C LEU A 169 7.18 2.22 1.09
N ALA A 170 8.43 2.48 1.46
CA ALA A 170 9.52 1.52 1.44
C ALA A 170 10.62 1.94 2.45
N PRO A 171 10.35 1.86 3.77
CA PRO A 171 11.30 2.35 4.77
C PRO A 171 12.60 1.54 4.79
N ASP A 172 12.56 0.26 4.50
CA ASP A 172 13.72 -0.61 4.32
C ASP A 172 14.59 -0.14 3.15
N SER A 173 13.99 0.18 2.00
CA SER A 173 14.71 0.72 0.84
C SER A 173 15.38 2.05 1.18
N LEU A 174 14.75 2.93 1.94
CA LEU A 174 15.37 4.16 2.41
C LEU A 174 16.61 3.86 3.25
N VAL A 175 16.51 2.94 4.20
CA VAL A 175 17.63 2.58 5.10
C VAL A 175 18.83 2.09 4.31
N TRP A 176 18.63 1.15 3.38
CA TRP A 176 19.71 0.60 2.56
C TRP A 176 20.34 1.63 1.62
N LYS A 177 19.53 2.49 1.00
CA LYS A 177 20.02 3.56 0.14
C LYS A 177 20.74 4.64 0.93
N LEU A 178 20.25 5.00 2.11
CA LEU A 178 20.90 5.97 3.01
C LEU A 178 22.23 5.43 3.49
N ALA A 179 22.30 4.16 3.90
CA ALA A 179 23.56 3.50 4.25
C ALA A 179 24.54 3.47 3.07
N GLY A 180 24.06 3.22 1.86
CA GLY A 180 24.86 3.32 0.64
C GLY A 180 25.39 4.73 0.35
N ARG A 181 24.58 5.78 0.63
CA ARG A 181 25.05 7.18 0.53
C ARG A 181 26.08 7.52 1.57
N VAL A 182 25.93 7.02 2.80
CA VAL A 182 26.93 7.15 3.86
C VAL A 182 28.24 6.46 3.45
N GLN A 183 28.15 5.26 2.88
CA GLN A 183 29.33 4.53 2.38
C GLN A 183 30.04 5.30 1.25
N ALA A 184 29.31 5.87 0.31
CA ALA A 184 29.89 6.67 -0.77
C ALA A 184 30.59 7.94 -0.21
N ALA A 185 29.96 8.63 0.72
CA ALA A 185 30.55 9.77 1.42
C ALA A 185 31.82 9.37 2.20
N ALA A 186 31.78 8.24 2.92
CA ALA A 186 32.95 7.69 3.62
C ALA A 186 34.10 7.34 2.68
N ALA A 187 33.81 6.99 1.42
CA ALA A 187 34.81 6.77 0.36
C ALA A 187 35.26 8.06 -0.35
N GLY A 188 34.74 9.24 0.05
CA GLY A 188 35.09 10.51 -0.62
C GLY A 188 34.40 10.70 -1.97
N GLU A 189 33.31 9.97 -2.27
CA GLU A 189 32.58 10.04 -3.52
C GLU A 189 31.46 11.10 -3.50
N ALA A 190 31.19 11.67 -4.68
CA ALA A 190 30.12 12.64 -4.85
C ALA A 190 28.73 12.01 -4.53
N PRO A 191 27.75 12.81 -4.06
CA PRO A 191 27.77 14.27 -3.88
C PRO A 191 28.35 14.76 -2.54
N HIS A 192 28.72 13.87 -1.61
CA HIS A 192 29.22 14.20 -0.28
C HIS A 192 30.72 13.87 -0.13
N ALA A 193 31.53 14.21 -1.14
CA ALA A 193 32.97 13.96 -1.16
C ALA A 193 33.73 14.70 -0.03
N ASP A 194 33.10 15.68 0.63
CA ASP A 194 33.59 16.37 1.82
C ASP A 194 33.24 15.64 3.14
N HIS A 195 32.67 14.44 3.04
CA HIS A 195 32.23 13.59 4.15
C HIS A 195 31.08 14.17 4.99
N THR A 196 30.42 15.24 4.53
CA THR A 196 29.49 16.02 5.36
C THR A 196 28.05 15.96 4.85
N PHE A 197 27.12 15.62 5.74
CA PHE A 197 25.68 15.71 5.52
C PHE A 197 25.14 16.92 6.33
N VAL A 198 24.80 17.99 5.67
CA VAL A 198 24.19 19.17 6.29
C VAL A 198 22.70 18.89 6.52
N ILE A 199 22.23 18.98 7.77
CA ILE A 199 20.87 18.58 8.14
C ILE A 199 19.80 19.46 7.48
N ALA A 200 20.07 20.72 7.22
CA ALA A 200 19.16 21.57 6.45
C ALA A 200 18.86 21.01 5.03
N ASN A 201 19.78 20.25 4.45
CA ASN A 201 19.64 19.60 3.15
C ASN A 201 19.13 18.17 3.22
N LEU A 202 18.98 17.61 4.43
CA LEU A 202 18.57 16.23 4.64
C LEU A 202 17.19 15.90 4.06
N PRO A 203 16.16 16.72 4.19
CA PRO A 203 14.87 16.47 3.52
C PRO A 203 15.03 16.25 2.02
N SER A 204 15.77 17.13 1.34
CA SER A 204 16.03 17.00 -0.09
C SER A 204 16.82 15.73 -0.44
N LEU A 205 17.79 15.34 0.39
CA LEU A 205 18.53 14.10 0.22
C LEU A 205 17.63 12.87 0.40
N LEU A 206 16.81 12.84 1.44
CA LEU A 206 15.88 11.74 1.70
C LEU A 206 14.87 11.62 0.55
N ASP A 207 14.36 12.73 0.08
CA ASP A 207 13.47 12.78 -1.08
C ASP A 207 14.14 12.19 -2.33
N GLN A 208 15.34 12.61 -2.67
CA GLN A 208 16.11 12.04 -3.80
C GLN A 208 16.35 10.52 -3.66
N ILE A 209 16.55 10.03 -2.45
CA ILE A 209 16.78 8.61 -2.17
C ILE A 209 15.50 7.79 -2.28
N LEU A 210 14.38 8.35 -1.84
CA LEU A 210 13.06 7.70 -1.86
C LEU A 210 12.46 7.63 -3.26
N ILE A 211 12.88 8.54 -4.14
CA ILE A 211 12.37 8.69 -5.49
C ILE A 211 13.01 7.64 -6.41
N GLN A 212 12.50 6.43 -6.39
CA GLN A 212 12.55 5.52 -7.53
C GLN A 212 11.14 5.34 -8.07
N LEU A 213 10.87 6.11 -9.12
CA LEU A 213 9.84 5.79 -10.08
C LEU A 213 10.08 4.42 -10.70
N GLN A 214 9.08 3.89 -11.36
CA GLN A 214 9.31 2.87 -12.37
C GLN A 214 10.40 3.42 -13.29
N ASP A 215 11.63 2.96 -13.08
CA ASP A 215 12.74 3.32 -13.95
C ASP A 215 12.39 2.84 -15.35
N PHE A 216 12.73 3.62 -16.34
CA PHE A 216 12.67 3.11 -17.71
C PHE A 216 13.34 1.75 -17.77
N PRO A 217 12.78 0.77 -18.47
CA PRO A 217 13.50 -0.46 -18.79
C PRO A 217 14.86 -0.10 -19.40
N ALA A 218 15.90 -0.85 -19.05
CA ALA A 218 17.21 -0.58 -19.59
C ALA A 218 17.17 -0.61 -21.13
N PRO A 219 17.66 0.42 -21.83
CA PRO A 219 17.71 0.40 -23.28
C PRO A 219 18.60 -0.75 -23.76
N PRO A 220 18.38 -1.26 -24.97
CA PRO A 220 19.25 -2.29 -25.54
C PRO A 220 20.70 -1.81 -25.60
N GLU A 221 21.67 -2.68 -25.31
CA GLU A 221 23.10 -2.35 -25.37
C GLU A 221 23.53 -1.74 -26.72
N GLN A 222 22.88 -2.18 -27.79
CA GLN A 222 23.06 -1.65 -29.14
C GLN A 222 21.71 -1.18 -29.67
N TYR A 223 21.34 0.03 -29.31
CA TYR A 223 20.14 0.66 -29.85
C TYR A 223 20.38 1.05 -31.32
N ARG A 224 19.42 0.73 -32.18
CA ARG A 224 19.39 1.19 -33.58
C ARG A 224 18.11 2.00 -33.79
N PRO A 225 18.23 3.24 -34.30
CA PRO A 225 17.07 4.06 -34.62
C PRO A 225 16.18 3.38 -35.67
N GLN A 226 14.89 3.64 -35.60
CA GLN A 226 13.94 3.15 -36.59
C GLN A 226 13.77 4.14 -37.74
N GLU A 227 13.19 3.69 -38.82
CA GLU A 227 12.96 4.52 -40.00
C GLU A 227 11.93 5.64 -39.65
N ASN A 228 12.35 6.91 -39.79
CA ASN A 228 11.54 8.08 -39.40
C ASN A 228 11.13 8.10 -37.91
N GLU A 229 12.00 7.66 -37.03
CA GLU A 229 11.74 7.59 -35.60
C GLU A 229 11.38 8.96 -35.03
N PRO A 230 10.26 9.09 -34.27
CA PRO A 230 9.87 10.34 -33.68
C PRO A 230 10.84 10.78 -32.58
N GLN A 231 11.09 12.09 -32.46
CA GLN A 231 11.88 12.63 -31.35
C GLN A 231 11.03 12.68 -30.09
N LEU A 232 11.60 12.35 -28.91
CA LEU A 232 10.89 12.45 -27.64
C LEU A 232 10.54 13.89 -27.30
N ASP A 233 11.50 14.80 -27.46
CA ASP A 233 11.33 16.24 -27.27
C ASP A 233 10.54 16.84 -28.46
N SER A 234 9.33 17.34 -28.18
CA SER A 234 8.44 17.96 -29.17
C SER A 234 7.80 19.21 -28.58
N SER A 235 7.26 20.06 -29.43
CA SER A 235 6.43 21.21 -29.03
C SER A 235 5.05 20.77 -28.56
N SER A 236 4.53 19.64 -29.04
CA SER A 236 3.22 19.11 -28.67
C SER A 236 3.19 18.66 -27.22
N ARG A 237 2.16 19.05 -26.50
CA ARG A 237 1.99 18.66 -25.07
C ARG A 237 1.62 17.19 -24.90
N VAL A 238 0.78 16.68 -25.78
CA VAL A 238 0.33 15.27 -25.76
C VAL A 238 0.60 14.66 -27.12
N ARG A 239 1.17 13.46 -27.13
CA ARG A 239 1.48 12.71 -28.35
C ARG A 239 1.12 11.24 -28.16
N ILE A 240 0.78 10.59 -29.25
CA ILE A 240 0.49 9.15 -29.27
C ILE A 240 1.53 8.49 -30.18
N VAL A 241 2.38 7.64 -29.63
CA VAL A 241 3.33 6.84 -30.41
C VAL A 241 2.82 5.39 -30.43
N SER A 242 2.58 4.88 -31.62
CA SER A 242 1.98 3.58 -31.80
C SER A 242 2.89 2.59 -32.53
N GLY A 243 2.73 1.32 -32.18
CA GLY A 243 3.40 0.21 -32.85
C GLY A 243 2.89 -1.10 -32.27
N PHE A 244 2.94 -2.16 -33.05
CA PHE A 244 2.59 -3.49 -32.56
C PHE A 244 3.50 -3.94 -31.41
N SER A 245 3.13 -5.00 -30.72
CA SER A 245 4.01 -5.64 -29.75
C SER A 245 5.31 -6.06 -30.44
N GLY A 246 6.44 -5.75 -29.83
CA GLY A 246 7.76 -6.00 -30.42
C GLY A 246 8.27 -4.93 -31.39
N ALA A 247 7.51 -3.86 -31.65
CA ALA A 247 7.97 -2.71 -32.44
C ALA A 247 9.05 -1.86 -31.77
N GLY A 248 9.34 -2.10 -30.49
CA GLY A 248 10.38 -1.39 -29.76
C GLY A 248 9.96 -0.05 -29.16
N LYS A 249 8.66 0.20 -28.93
CA LYS A 249 8.15 1.44 -28.32
C LYS A 249 8.85 1.81 -26.99
N THR A 250 8.87 0.85 -26.08
CA THR A 250 9.49 1.03 -24.75
C THR A 250 10.99 1.23 -24.86
N ALA A 251 11.67 0.48 -25.74
CA ALA A 251 13.11 0.63 -26.02
C ALA A 251 13.43 2.01 -26.61
N TRP A 252 12.60 2.49 -27.55
CA TRP A 252 12.70 3.84 -28.10
C TRP A 252 12.55 4.90 -27.00
N ALA A 253 11.50 4.81 -26.18
CA ALA A 253 11.25 5.79 -25.14
C ALA A 253 12.38 5.82 -24.09
N SER A 254 12.89 4.64 -23.70
CA SER A 254 13.99 4.50 -22.77
C SER A 254 15.29 5.12 -23.33
N GLN A 255 15.64 4.81 -24.56
CA GLN A 255 16.81 5.38 -25.24
C GLN A 255 16.69 6.90 -25.39
N ALA A 256 15.55 7.38 -25.88
CA ALA A 256 15.31 8.79 -26.09
C ALA A 256 15.29 9.60 -24.78
N ALA A 257 14.78 9.01 -23.69
CA ALA A 257 14.79 9.63 -22.36
C ALA A 257 16.20 9.82 -21.80
N THR A 258 17.13 8.91 -22.12
CA THR A 258 18.53 9.01 -21.69
C THR A 258 19.23 10.26 -22.26
N PHE A 259 18.82 10.72 -23.46
CA PHE A 259 19.39 11.88 -24.14
C PHE A 259 18.51 13.12 -24.10
N SER A 260 17.33 13.05 -23.44
CA SER A 260 16.45 14.21 -23.31
C SER A 260 17.03 15.27 -22.38
N SER A 261 16.88 16.53 -22.76
CA SER A 261 17.21 17.70 -21.90
C SER A 261 16.19 17.93 -20.80
N ARG A 262 15.04 17.24 -20.82
CA ARG A 262 13.93 17.39 -19.90
C ARG A 262 13.89 16.24 -18.89
N ASN A 263 13.25 16.48 -17.76
CA ASN A 263 12.95 15.41 -16.83
C ASN A 263 11.95 14.43 -17.46
N CYS A 264 12.34 13.17 -17.60
CA CYS A 264 11.48 12.14 -18.14
C CYS A 264 11.04 11.18 -17.03
N ALA A 265 9.76 10.83 -17.04
CA ALA A 265 9.17 9.82 -16.16
C ALA A 265 8.52 8.73 -17.02
N TYR A 266 8.66 7.49 -16.61
CA TYR A 266 8.02 6.34 -17.26
C TYR A 266 6.98 5.74 -16.31
N PHE A 267 5.85 5.34 -16.87
CA PHE A 267 4.78 4.66 -16.14
C PHE A 267 4.11 3.62 -17.03
N ASP A 268 4.13 2.35 -16.61
CA ASP A 268 3.41 1.27 -17.29
C ASP A 268 1.97 1.20 -16.78
N CYS A 269 1.03 1.50 -17.66
CA CYS A 269 -0.39 1.49 -17.34
C CYS A 269 -0.99 0.08 -17.24
N SER A 270 -0.33 -0.94 -17.80
CA SER A 270 -0.86 -2.31 -17.80
C SER A 270 -0.92 -2.94 -16.41
N GLU A 271 -0.06 -2.49 -15.49
CA GLU A 271 0.05 -3.01 -14.13
C GLU A 271 -0.92 -2.34 -13.14
N THR A 272 -1.65 -1.30 -13.57
CA THR A 272 -2.45 -0.49 -12.68
C THR A 272 -3.92 -0.44 -13.12
N PRO A 273 -4.88 -0.82 -12.26
CA PRO A 273 -6.30 -0.66 -12.55
C PRO A 273 -6.64 0.78 -12.95
N GLY A 274 -7.54 0.95 -13.93
CA GLY A 274 -7.86 2.26 -14.49
C GLY A 274 -8.29 3.33 -13.47
N GLU A 275 -9.01 2.94 -12.41
CA GLU A 275 -9.42 3.85 -11.32
C GLU A 275 -8.24 4.25 -10.41
N ALA A 276 -7.27 3.36 -10.23
CA ALA A 276 -6.08 3.62 -9.43
C ALA A 276 -4.96 4.34 -10.22
N LEU A 277 -5.07 4.42 -11.55
CA LEU A 277 -4.04 4.93 -12.43
C LEU A 277 -3.59 6.36 -12.07
N ALA A 278 -4.54 7.28 -11.93
CA ALA A 278 -4.23 8.68 -11.64
C ALA A 278 -3.55 8.85 -10.29
N ILE A 279 -4.01 8.16 -9.24
CA ILE A 279 -3.40 8.28 -7.90
C ILE A 279 -2.03 7.61 -7.84
N SER A 280 -1.84 6.48 -8.51
CA SER A 280 -0.54 5.80 -8.59
C SER A 280 0.47 6.67 -9.34
N LEU A 281 0.09 7.21 -10.50
CA LEU A 281 0.90 8.14 -11.27
C LEU A 281 1.29 9.38 -10.45
N VAL A 282 0.34 10.00 -9.75
CA VAL A 282 0.60 11.20 -8.95
C VAL A 282 1.56 10.90 -7.80
N ARG A 283 1.39 9.79 -7.11
CA ARG A 283 2.30 9.39 -6.02
C ARG A 283 3.74 9.32 -6.52
N GLU A 284 3.94 8.70 -7.67
CA GLU A 284 5.26 8.57 -8.26
C GLU A 284 5.80 9.92 -8.75
N LEU A 285 5.01 10.69 -9.49
CA LEU A 285 5.42 11.99 -10.02
C LEU A 285 5.65 13.04 -8.93
N ALA A 286 4.80 13.10 -7.89
CA ALA A 286 4.95 14.04 -6.80
C ALA A 286 6.30 13.85 -6.11
N VAL A 287 6.67 12.61 -5.89
CA VAL A 287 7.95 12.24 -5.30
C VAL A 287 9.10 12.69 -6.21
N LYS A 288 9.06 12.40 -7.52
CA LYS A 288 10.13 12.74 -8.47
C LYS A 288 10.29 14.24 -8.72
N LEU A 289 9.19 14.97 -8.80
CA LEU A 289 9.18 16.36 -9.27
C LEU A 289 9.08 17.37 -8.13
N ALA A 290 8.51 16.99 -6.99
CA ALA A 290 8.33 17.85 -5.83
C ALA A 290 9.06 17.36 -4.58
N GLY A 291 9.81 16.27 -4.66
CA GLY A 291 10.43 15.60 -3.52
C GLY A 291 11.42 16.47 -2.73
N ALA A 292 12.00 17.49 -3.33
CA ALA A 292 12.84 18.47 -2.61
C ALA A 292 12.03 19.45 -1.73
N ASP A 293 10.68 19.39 -1.77
CA ASP A 293 9.77 20.28 -1.06
C ASP A 293 8.69 19.44 -0.35
N PRO A 294 8.94 18.96 0.89
CA PRO A 294 7.99 18.12 1.62
C PRO A 294 6.62 18.76 1.80
N ASP A 295 6.58 20.09 1.96
CA ASP A 295 5.32 20.83 2.08
C ASP A 295 4.55 20.81 0.75
N ALA A 296 5.25 20.83 -0.37
CA ALA A 296 4.63 20.71 -1.67
C ALA A 296 4.08 19.29 -1.90
N VAL A 297 4.82 18.26 -1.53
CA VAL A 297 4.36 16.86 -1.63
C VAL A 297 3.11 16.64 -0.79
N HIS A 298 3.07 17.15 0.44
CA HIS A 298 1.87 17.09 1.28
C HIS A 298 0.68 17.87 0.68
N LYS A 299 0.93 18.94 -0.07
CA LYS A 299 -0.10 19.68 -0.78
C LYS A 299 -0.60 18.96 -2.03
N ILE A 300 0.25 18.21 -2.69
CA ILE A 300 -0.07 17.45 -3.90
C ILE A 300 -0.81 16.17 -3.56
N LEU A 301 -0.30 15.39 -2.60
CA LEU A 301 -0.90 14.15 -2.13
C LEU A 301 -1.94 14.45 -1.05
N LEU A 302 -3.00 15.14 -1.45
CA LEU A 302 -4.04 15.57 -0.53
C LEU A 302 -4.81 14.38 0.05
N PRO A 303 -4.94 14.28 1.38
CA PRO A 303 -5.85 13.32 1.98
C PRO A 303 -7.29 13.56 1.52
N GLY A 304 -7.96 12.51 1.03
CA GLY A 304 -9.33 12.59 0.53
C GLY A 304 -9.52 13.19 -0.87
N ALA A 305 -8.43 13.63 -1.53
CA ALA A 305 -8.50 14.03 -2.93
C ALA A 305 -8.48 12.80 -3.85
N THR A 306 -9.20 12.90 -4.95
CA THR A 306 -9.09 11.92 -6.02
C THR A 306 -7.71 12.00 -6.69
N GLY A 307 -7.26 10.92 -7.33
CA GLY A 307 -6.00 10.95 -8.08
C GLY A 307 -5.94 12.07 -9.13
N VAL A 308 -7.07 12.38 -9.75
CA VAL A 308 -7.19 13.47 -10.75
C VAL A 308 -7.02 14.85 -10.11
N GLU A 309 -7.60 15.09 -8.94
CA GLU A 309 -7.40 16.35 -8.18
C GLU A 309 -5.96 16.51 -7.72
N SER A 310 -5.34 15.44 -7.24
CA SER A 310 -3.93 15.44 -6.85
C SER A 310 -3.01 15.69 -8.06
N LEU A 311 -3.32 15.12 -9.23
CA LEU A 311 -2.59 15.36 -10.48
C LEU A 311 -2.66 16.84 -10.90
N ARG A 312 -3.82 17.48 -10.74
CA ARG A 312 -3.98 18.90 -10.97
C ARG A 312 -3.11 19.76 -10.04
N GLN A 313 -3.01 19.37 -8.76
CA GLN A 313 -2.16 20.11 -7.80
C GLN A 313 -0.68 19.95 -8.15
N LEU A 314 -0.26 18.76 -8.58
CA LEU A 314 1.08 18.54 -9.08
C LEU A 314 1.37 19.39 -10.32
N ASP A 315 0.45 19.47 -11.27
CA ASP A 315 0.59 20.28 -12.48
C ASP A 315 0.73 21.78 -12.16
N ILE A 316 -0.07 22.29 -11.22
CA ILE A 316 0.05 23.67 -10.71
C ILE A 316 1.43 23.92 -10.08
N TYR A 317 1.94 22.97 -9.28
CA TYR A 317 3.26 23.04 -8.68
C TYR A 317 4.36 23.09 -9.75
N ILE A 318 4.30 22.20 -10.74
CA ILE A 318 5.26 22.13 -11.85
C ILE A 318 5.28 23.44 -12.62
N ASN A 319 4.11 23.98 -12.94
CA ASN A 319 3.96 25.25 -13.66
C ASN A 319 4.56 26.42 -12.84
N HIS A 320 4.26 26.48 -11.55
CA HIS A 320 4.79 27.53 -10.65
C HIS A 320 6.32 27.48 -10.52
N LYS A 321 6.90 26.28 -10.53
CA LYS A 321 8.35 26.08 -10.45
C LYS A 321 9.06 26.20 -11.81
N GLY A 322 8.31 26.35 -12.91
CA GLY A 322 8.87 26.41 -14.26
C GLY A 322 9.54 25.10 -14.71
N LEU A 323 9.15 23.97 -14.12
CA LEU A 323 9.72 22.66 -14.46
C LEU A 323 9.13 22.16 -15.78
N SER A 324 9.97 21.59 -16.63
CA SER A 324 9.55 20.92 -17.87
C SER A 324 9.73 19.42 -17.72
N SER A 325 8.63 18.69 -17.73
CA SER A 325 8.64 17.23 -17.52
C SER A 325 7.82 16.51 -18.58
N ILE A 326 8.36 15.38 -19.06
CA ILE A 326 7.67 14.46 -19.98
C ILE A 326 7.31 13.20 -19.20
N VAL A 327 6.06 12.81 -19.27
CA VAL A 327 5.54 11.56 -18.71
C VAL A 327 5.26 10.60 -19.87
N VAL A 328 5.99 9.51 -19.92
CA VAL A 328 5.75 8.41 -20.84
C VAL A 328 4.81 7.42 -20.17
N LEU A 329 3.60 7.31 -20.72
CA LEU A 329 2.61 6.32 -20.29
C LEU A 329 2.65 5.16 -21.29
N ASP A 330 3.10 4.01 -20.85
CA ASP A 330 3.16 2.80 -21.69
C ASP A 330 1.89 1.96 -21.54
N ASN A 331 1.59 1.17 -22.57
CA ASN A 331 0.43 0.28 -22.64
C ASN A 331 -0.94 0.96 -22.42
N VAL A 332 -1.07 2.23 -22.83
CA VAL A 332 -2.34 2.97 -22.61
C VAL A 332 -3.54 2.35 -23.31
N HIS A 333 -3.35 1.48 -24.30
CA HIS A 333 -4.42 0.74 -24.97
C HIS A 333 -5.15 -0.27 -24.06
N SER A 334 -4.63 -0.53 -22.87
CA SER A 334 -5.26 -1.36 -21.83
C SER A 334 -6.16 -0.54 -20.89
N VAL A 335 -6.13 0.79 -20.98
CA VAL A 335 -6.85 1.70 -20.08
C VAL A 335 -8.02 2.35 -20.81
N SER A 336 -9.07 2.71 -20.07
CA SER A 336 -10.22 3.40 -20.68
C SER A 336 -9.83 4.79 -21.22
N ALA A 337 -10.33 5.13 -22.39
CA ALA A 337 -10.05 6.39 -23.06
C ALA A 337 -10.46 7.61 -22.21
N GLU A 338 -11.58 7.49 -21.46
CA GLU A 338 -12.04 8.54 -20.56
C GLU A 338 -11.10 8.78 -19.38
N SER A 339 -10.45 7.73 -18.85
CA SER A 339 -9.48 7.87 -17.76
C SER A 339 -8.25 8.63 -18.24
N ILE A 340 -7.72 8.29 -19.41
CA ILE A 340 -6.59 9.01 -20.03
C ILE A 340 -6.99 10.47 -20.31
N LYS A 341 -8.16 10.70 -20.91
CA LYS A 341 -8.64 12.05 -21.20
C LYS A 341 -8.75 12.89 -19.93
N ARG A 342 -9.36 12.36 -18.86
CA ARG A 342 -9.52 13.09 -17.59
C ARG A 342 -8.17 13.50 -17.00
N MET A 343 -7.16 12.64 -17.05
CA MET A 343 -5.81 12.99 -16.57
C MET A 343 -5.17 14.09 -17.41
N ILE A 344 -5.34 14.06 -18.73
CA ILE A 344 -4.80 15.07 -19.65
C ILE A 344 -5.51 16.43 -19.49
N ASP A 345 -6.84 16.42 -19.38
CA ASP A 345 -7.65 17.65 -19.30
C ASP A 345 -7.39 18.47 -18.02
N VAL A 346 -6.99 17.82 -16.92
CA VAL A 346 -6.71 18.53 -15.65
C VAL A 346 -5.28 19.05 -15.56
N THR A 347 -4.44 18.78 -16.56
CA THR A 347 -3.03 19.19 -16.60
C THR A 347 -2.77 20.18 -17.72
N THR A 348 -1.81 21.07 -17.55
CA THR A 348 -1.40 22.09 -18.53
C THR A 348 0.12 22.15 -18.73
N ALA A 349 0.89 21.91 -17.67
CA ALA A 349 2.35 21.95 -17.66
C ALA A 349 3.00 20.59 -17.96
N LEU A 350 2.37 19.50 -17.53
CA LEU A 350 2.84 18.14 -17.83
C LEU A 350 2.67 17.83 -19.31
N ARG A 351 3.70 17.20 -19.88
CA ARG A 351 3.70 16.68 -21.25
C ARG A 351 3.55 15.17 -21.21
N PHE A 352 2.74 14.62 -22.10
CA PHE A 352 2.47 13.18 -22.16
C PHE A 352 2.89 12.59 -23.49
N VAL A 353 3.59 11.44 -23.42
CA VAL A 353 3.84 10.57 -24.55
C VAL A 353 3.14 9.25 -24.27
N LEU A 354 2.09 8.96 -25.02
CA LEU A 354 1.25 7.79 -24.86
C LEU A 354 1.77 6.69 -25.80
N LEU A 355 2.28 5.59 -25.24
CA LEU A 355 2.70 4.43 -26.01
C LEU A 355 1.55 3.42 -26.08
N ALA A 356 1.12 3.08 -27.29
CA ALA A 356 -0.01 2.21 -27.50
C ALA A 356 0.24 1.17 -28.60
N GLN A 357 -0.45 0.04 -28.49
CA GLN A 357 -0.63 -0.84 -29.65
C GLN A 357 -1.80 -0.32 -30.49
N PRO A 358 -1.81 -0.54 -31.81
CA PRO A 358 -2.89 -0.08 -32.70
C PRO A 358 -4.17 -0.90 -32.56
N LEU A 359 -4.51 -1.31 -31.33
CA LEU A 359 -5.60 -2.18 -30.92
C LEU A 359 -6.26 -1.62 -29.64
N GLY A 360 -7.29 -2.27 -29.16
CA GLY A 360 -7.96 -1.94 -27.91
C GLY A 360 -8.62 -0.56 -27.95
N THR A 361 -8.41 0.26 -26.90
CA THR A 361 -9.01 1.58 -26.73
C THR A 361 -8.33 2.70 -27.52
N LEU A 362 -7.27 2.41 -28.29
CA LEU A 362 -6.52 3.46 -29.00
C LEU A 362 -7.37 4.31 -29.95
N PRO A 363 -8.27 3.75 -30.78
CA PRO A 363 -9.12 4.56 -31.64
C PRO A 363 -10.02 5.54 -30.87
N GLU A 364 -10.47 5.14 -29.69
CA GLU A 364 -11.27 5.98 -28.79
C GLU A 364 -10.42 7.09 -28.18
N ILE A 365 -9.18 6.78 -27.78
CA ILE A 365 -8.20 7.77 -27.25
C ILE A 365 -7.90 8.81 -28.33
N GLU A 366 -7.64 8.40 -29.59
CA GLU A 366 -7.40 9.30 -30.70
C GLU A 366 -8.60 10.24 -30.95
N ALA A 367 -9.80 9.68 -30.96
CA ALA A 367 -11.04 10.45 -31.18
C ALA A 367 -11.30 11.44 -30.04
N LEU A 368 -11.15 11.01 -28.76
CA LEU A 368 -11.39 11.84 -27.60
C LEU A 368 -10.34 12.96 -27.41
N LEU A 369 -9.11 12.71 -27.81
CA LEU A 369 -8.02 13.70 -27.71
C LEU A 369 -7.88 14.55 -28.96
N GLY A 370 -8.49 14.15 -30.08
CA GLY A 370 -8.32 14.81 -31.38
C GLY A 370 -6.89 14.74 -31.91
N LEU A 371 -6.17 13.64 -31.63
CA LEU A 371 -4.77 13.46 -31.98
C LEU A 371 -4.60 12.27 -32.94
N ALA A 372 -3.71 12.40 -33.93
CA ALA A 372 -3.28 11.30 -34.75
C ALA A 372 -2.09 10.58 -34.11
N ARG A 373 -2.00 9.27 -34.29
CA ARG A 373 -0.85 8.49 -33.85
C ARG A 373 0.37 8.71 -34.72
N GLU A 374 1.54 8.66 -34.12
CA GLU A 374 2.86 8.62 -34.78
C GLU A 374 3.33 7.16 -34.78
N PRO A 375 3.42 6.50 -35.94
CA PRO A 375 3.80 5.08 -35.99
C PRO A 375 5.32 4.91 -35.85
N LEU A 376 5.74 3.85 -35.15
CA LEU A 376 7.08 3.31 -35.24
C LEU A 376 7.14 2.34 -36.45
N ASN A 377 7.97 2.67 -37.44
CA ASN A 377 7.96 2.00 -38.74
C ASN A 377 8.94 0.80 -38.84
N GLY A 378 9.66 0.49 -37.74
CA GLY A 378 10.70 -0.55 -37.74
C GLY A 378 12.01 -0.09 -38.39
N TRP A 379 12.96 -0.99 -38.45
CA TRP A 379 14.28 -0.74 -39.04
C TRP A 379 14.23 -0.72 -40.58
N GLY A 380 15.08 0.13 -41.17
CA GLY A 380 15.36 0.10 -42.61
C GLY A 380 16.10 -1.16 -43.04
N VAL A 381 16.16 -1.40 -44.33
CA VAL A 381 16.84 -2.62 -44.89
C VAL A 381 18.31 -2.71 -44.49
N ASP A 382 19.02 -1.58 -44.47
CA ASP A 382 20.43 -1.51 -44.09
C ASP A 382 20.65 -1.81 -42.62
N ASP A 383 19.73 -1.33 -41.73
CA ASP A 383 19.79 -1.61 -40.32
C ASP A 383 19.42 -3.07 -40.01
N VAL A 384 18.43 -3.62 -40.70
CA VAL A 384 18.12 -5.06 -40.66
C VAL A 384 19.33 -5.89 -41.04
N ALA A 385 19.99 -5.56 -42.16
CA ALA A 385 21.19 -6.25 -42.60
C ALA A 385 22.35 -6.17 -41.60
N ALA A 386 22.63 -4.97 -41.09
CA ALA A 386 23.66 -4.76 -40.08
C ALA A 386 23.37 -5.51 -38.76
N ALA A 387 22.10 -5.56 -38.31
CA ALA A 387 21.70 -6.30 -37.12
C ALA A 387 21.88 -7.82 -37.32
N VAL A 388 21.38 -8.34 -38.42
CA VAL A 388 21.41 -9.76 -38.75
C VAL A 388 22.87 -10.28 -38.85
N VAL A 389 23.76 -9.50 -39.48
CA VAL A 389 25.19 -9.82 -39.57
C VAL A 389 25.84 -9.81 -38.20
N SER A 390 25.48 -8.83 -37.32
CA SER A 390 26.03 -8.78 -35.96
C SER A 390 25.65 -9.98 -35.11
N TRP A 391 24.56 -10.65 -35.43
CA TRP A 391 24.10 -11.88 -34.76
C TRP A 391 24.58 -13.18 -35.43
N GLY A 392 25.51 -13.07 -36.37
CA GLY A 392 26.16 -14.23 -37.00
C GLY A 392 25.32 -14.88 -38.10
N CYS A 393 24.36 -14.19 -38.66
CA CYS A 393 23.58 -14.65 -39.80
C CYS A 393 24.07 -13.99 -41.13
N ARG A 394 23.64 -14.58 -42.26
CA ARG A 394 24.06 -14.14 -43.61
C ARG A 394 22.88 -14.19 -44.59
N GLY A 395 22.92 -13.28 -45.56
CA GLY A 395 21.98 -13.20 -46.65
C GLY A 395 22.42 -12.08 -47.61
N ASP A 396 21.98 -12.11 -48.84
CA ASP A 396 22.19 -11.03 -49.80
C ASP A 396 21.20 -9.86 -49.56
N ALA A 397 21.37 -8.75 -50.28
CA ALA A 397 20.53 -7.57 -50.16
C ALA A 397 19.06 -7.86 -50.47
N ALA A 398 18.74 -8.75 -51.42
CA ALA A 398 17.40 -9.16 -51.75
C ALA A 398 16.75 -9.95 -50.61
N THR A 399 17.51 -10.86 -49.97
CA THR A 399 17.10 -11.60 -48.79
C THR A 399 16.80 -10.68 -47.60
N MET A 400 17.65 -9.65 -47.38
CA MET A 400 17.41 -8.66 -46.30
C MET A 400 16.19 -7.80 -46.56
N GLY A 401 15.96 -7.41 -47.82
CA GLY A 401 14.70 -6.72 -48.21
C GLY A 401 13.46 -7.59 -47.96
N ARG A 402 13.55 -8.88 -48.29
CA ARG A 402 12.50 -9.86 -48.03
C ARG A 402 12.25 -10.06 -46.52
N LEU A 403 13.35 -10.18 -45.74
CA LEU A 403 13.24 -10.25 -44.27
C LEU A 403 12.56 -9.01 -43.68
N LYS A 404 12.95 -7.79 -44.15
CA LYS A 404 12.29 -6.54 -43.73
C LYS A 404 10.79 -6.61 -44.02
N THR A 405 10.41 -7.09 -45.22
CA THR A 405 8.99 -7.20 -45.61
C THR A 405 8.22 -8.16 -44.68
N LEU A 406 8.78 -9.34 -44.41
CA LEU A 406 8.20 -10.35 -43.55
C LEU A 406 8.07 -9.92 -42.10
N THR A 407 9.05 -9.17 -41.58
CA THR A 407 9.06 -8.71 -40.19
C THR A 407 8.55 -7.28 -39.98
N ALA A 408 8.20 -6.60 -41.08
CA ALA A 408 7.96 -5.14 -41.10
C ALA A 408 9.13 -4.32 -40.50
N GLY A 409 10.34 -4.89 -40.46
CA GLY A 409 11.53 -4.30 -39.83
C GLY A 409 11.44 -4.20 -38.30
N MET A 410 10.44 -4.82 -37.66
CA MET A 410 10.26 -4.72 -36.20
C MET A 410 11.37 -5.44 -35.45
N PRO A 411 12.08 -4.77 -34.51
CA PRO A 411 13.26 -5.28 -33.84
C PRO A 411 13.13 -6.68 -33.26
N LEU A 412 12.05 -6.97 -32.56
CA LEU A 412 11.81 -8.29 -31.96
C LEU A 412 11.71 -9.38 -33.05
N PHE A 413 10.95 -9.13 -34.10
CA PHE A 413 10.73 -10.13 -35.17
C PHE A 413 11.99 -10.35 -36.00
N VAL A 414 12.77 -9.29 -36.29
CA VAL A 414 14.07 -9.44 -36.98
C VAL A 414 15.04 -10.27 -36.15
N ARG A 415 15.12 -10.00 -34.83
CA ARG A 415 15.95 -10.78 -33.88
C ARG A 415 15.50 -12.23 -33.80
N SER A 416 14.21 -12.44 -33.71
CA SER A 416 13.58 -13.76 -33.67
C SER A 416 13.87 -14.57 -34.92
N ALA A 417 13.74 -13.94 -36.10
CA ALA A 417 14.06 -14.54 -37.39
C ALA A 417 15.55 -14.90 -37.50
N ALA A 418 16.45 -14.03 -37.03
CA ALA A 418 17.87 -14.33 -37.00
C ALA A 418 18.20 -15.49 -36.04
N THR A 419 17.53 -15.58 -34.89
CA THR A 419 17.70 -16.72 -33.97
C THR A 419 17.26 -18.03 -34.62
N ILE A 420 16.11 -18.06 -35.28
CA ILE A 420 15.62 -19.24 -36.03
C ILE A 420 16.61 -19.61 -37.12
N ALA A 421 17.07 -18.62 -37.91
CA ALA A 421 18.04 -18.86 -38.99
C ALA A 421 19.32 -19.49 -38.48
N ARG A 422 19.86 -19.00 -37.36
CA ARG A 422 21.07 -19.53 -36.74
C ARG A 422 20.89 -20.96 -36.21
N GLU A 423 19.77 -21.27 -35.58
CA GLU A 423 19.56 -22.57 -34.96
C GLU A 423 19.16 -23.67 -35.94
N TYR A 424 18.35 -23.35 -36.94
CA TYR A 424 17.80 -24.35 -37.87
C TYR A 424 18.32 -24.28 -39.28
N TYR A 425 18.96 -23.16 -39.69
CA TYR A 425 19.36 -22.93 -41.10
C TYR A 425 20.81 -22.46 -41.23
N GLU A 426 21.68 -22.82 -40.29
CA GLU A 426 23.13 -22.47 -40.30
C GLU A 426 23.40 -20.97 -40.49
N GLY A 427 22.51 -20.12 -39.97
CA GLY A 427 22.59 -18.67 -40.10
C GLY A 427 22.19 -18.13 -41.48
N ARG A 428 21.59 -18.92 -42.34
CA ARG A 428 21.13 -18.49 -43.66
C ARG A 428 19.69 -17.96 -43.58
N ILE A 429 19.55 -16.64 -43.71
CA ILE A 429 18.23 -15.96 -43.64
C ILE A 429 17.33 -16.36 -44.81
N GLU A 430 17.88 -16.67 -45.99
CA GLU A 430 17.13 -17.10 -47.17
C GLU A 430 16.22 -18.30 -46.88
N TYR A 431 16.74 -19.36 -46.26
CA TYR A 431 15.98 -20.57 -45.95
C TYR A 431 14.94 -20.33 -44.87
N MET A 432 15.21 -19.42 -43.94
CA MET A 432 14.22 -19.00 -42.94
C MET A 432 13.05 -18.27 -43.61
N CYS A 433 13.33 -17.34 -44.52
CA CYS A 433 12.29 -16.63 -45.28
C CYS A 433 11.46 -17.60 -46.12
N ASP A 434 12.10 -18.58 -46.82
CA ASP A 434 11.40 -19.60 -47.58
C ASP A 434 10.46 -20.44 -46.72
N ALA A 435 10.91 -20.79 -45.50
CA ALA A 435 10.11 -21.57 -44.57
C ALA A 435 8.91 -20.78 -44.00
N VAL A 436 9.03 -19.48 -43.87
CA VAL A 436 7.95 -18.60 -43.43
C VAL A 436 6.94 -18.37 -44.57
N ASP A 437 7.44 -18.07 -45.78
CA ASP A 437 6.56 -17.87 -46.94
C ASP A 437 5.73 -19.14 -47.33
N ALA A 438 6.32 -20.34 -47.12
CA ALA A 438 5.58 -21.57 -47.29
C ALA A 438 4.37 -21.75 -46.35
N LEU A 439 4.33 -21.07 -45.22
CA LEU A 439 3.28 -21.11 -44.19
C LEU A 439 2.28 -19.97 -44.30
N THR A 440 2.57 -18.90 -45.06
CA THR A 440 1.70 -17.70 -45.17
C THR A 440 0.39 -17.91 -45.92
N ASN A 441 0.06 -19.10 -46.34
CA ASN A 441 -1.23 -19.45 -46.92
C ASN A 441 -2.32 -19.78 -45.87
N LEU A 442 -2.01 -19.66 -44.58
CA LEU A 442 -2.91 -19.91 -43.46
C LEU A 442 -3.50 -18.59 -42.92
N THR A 443 -4.46 -18.68 -42.06
CA THR A 443 -5.17 -17.53 -41.45
C THR A 443 -4.32 -16.73 -40.47
N GLN A 444 -3.07 -17.12 -40.20
CA GLN A 444 -2.15 -16.47 -39.26
C GLN A 444 -1.33 -15.37 -39.91
N THR A 445 -1.00 -14.33 -39.11
CA THR A 445 -0.10 -13.29 -39.58
C THR A 445 1.35 -13.79 -39.59
N THR A 446 2.18 -13.21 -40.45
CA THR A 446 3.63 -13.55 -40.50
C THR A 446 4.31 -13.40 -39.15
N GLN A 447 3.91 -12.42 -38.34
CA GLN A 447 4.44 -12.19 -37.01
C GLN A 447 4.10 -13.32 -36.04
N GLU A 448 2.86 -13.80 -36.08
CA GLU A 448 2.44 -14.95 -35.26
C GLU A 448 3.23 -16.20 -35.65
N ILE A 449 3.43 -16.44 -36.93
CA ILE A 449 4.23 -17.59 -37.43
C ILE A 449 5.68 -17.49 -36.94
N ILE A 450 6.30 -16.32 -37.01
CA ILE A 450 7.67 -16.09 -36.49
C ILE A 450 7.74 -16.37 -34.99
N LEU A 451 6.79 -15.83 -34.21
CA LEU A 451 6.79 -16.02 -32.76
C LEU A 451 6.49 -17.48 -32.36
N GLU A 452 5.62 -18.17 -33.08
CA GLU A 452 5.39 -19.62 -32.89
C GLU A 452 6.63 -20.44 -33.20
N LYS A 453 7.36 -20.10 -34.28
CA LYS A 453 8.65 -20.76 -34.60
C LYS A 453 9.70 -20.47 -33.53
N VAL A 454 9.78 -19.24 -33.02
CA VAL A 454 10.67 -18.89 -31.87
C VAL A 454 10.29 -19.70 -30.65
N PHE A 455 9.00 -19.74 -30.33
CA PHE A 455 8.52 -20.55 -29.21
C PHE A 455 8.86 -22.04 -29.39
N GLY A 456 8.65 -22.59 -30.60
CA GLY A 456 9.00 -23.96 -30.94
C GLY A 456 10.51 -24.25 -30.97
N ALA A 457 11.36 -23.23 -31.13
CA ALA A 457 12.80 -23.34 -31.08
C ALA A 457 13.36 -23.49 -29.65
N PHE A 458 12.61 -23.07 -28.63
CA PHE A 458 13.00 -23.30 -27.25
C PHE A 458 12.91 -24.80 -26.88
N SER A 459 13.77 -25.21 -25.95
CA SER A 459 13.64 -26.53 -25.34
C SER A 459 12.24 -26.73 -24.72
N LEU A 460 11.78 -27.96 -24.65
CA LEU A 460 10.48 -28.27 -24.04
C LEU A 460 10.34 -27.64 -22.63
N THR A 461 11.40 -27.68 -21.85
CA THR A 461 11.47 -27.09 -20.52
C THR A 461 11.28 -25.56 -20.58
N ALA A 462 11.88 -24.89 -21.56
CA ALA A 462 11.75 -23.44 -21.72
C ALA A 462 10.34 -23.07 -22.22
N GLN A 463 9.75 -23.86 -23.13
CA GLN A 463 8.35 -23.67 -23.57
C GLN A 463 7.37 -23.82 -22.40
N GLN A 464 7.56 -24.82 -21.54
CA GLN A 464 6.75 -25.01 -20.33
C GLN A 464 6.93 -23.86 -19.33
N ALA A 465 8.17 -23.38 -19.16
CA ALA A 465 8.43 -22.21 -18.32
C ALA A 465 7.75 -20.94 -18.86
N ILE A 466 7.81 -20.68 -20.17
CA ILE A 466 7.08 -19.57 -20.81
C ILE A 466 5.58 -19.71 -20.54
N ALA A 467 5.03 -20.92 -20.69
CA ALA A 467 3.62 -21.18 -20.44
C ALA A 467 3.22 -20.84 -19.01
N VAL A 468 4.02 -21.27 -18.02
CA VAL A 468 3.76 -20.97 -16.60
C VAL A 468 3.92 -19.47 -16.30
N LEU A 469 4.99 -18.84 -16.79
CA LEU A 469 5.23 -17.41 -16.58
C LEU A 469 4.18 -16.53 -17.28
N SER A 470 3.50 -17.02 -18.30
CA SER A 470 2.42 -16.27 -18.99
C SER A 470 1.19 -16.00 -18.11
N LEU A 471 1.07 -16.70 -16.96
CA LEU A 471 0.04 -16.43 -15.95
C LEU A 471 0.18 -15.05 -15.31
N SER A 472 1.40 -14.49 -15.28
CA SER A 472 1.68 -13.16 -14.75
C SER A 472 1.83 -12.14 -15.88
N ASP A 473 1.10 -11.04 -15.79
CA ASP A 473 1.27 -9.84 -16.62
C ASP A 473 2.10 -8.76 -15.93
N ILE A 474 2.48 -9.00 -14.68
CA ILE A 474 3.37 -8.15 -13.89
C ILE A 474 4.78 -8.74 -13.82
N GLY A 475 5.75 -7.91 -13.49
CA GLY A 475 7.12 -8.35 -13.21
C GLY A 475 7.19 -9.21 -11.95
N LEU A 476 7.94 -10.29 -12.00
CA LEU A 476 8.24 -11.17 -10.87
C LEU A 476 9.71 -11.10 -10.51
N LEU A 477 10.03 -11.12 -9.21
CA LEU A 477 11.39 -11.21 -8.73
C LEU A 477 12.02 -12.57 -9.08
N PRO A 478 13.34 -12.66 -9.28
CA PRO A 478 14.01 -13.95 -9.55
C PRO A 478 13.69 -15.04 -8.53
N ALA A 479 13.59 -14.70 -7.25
CA ALA A 479 13.21 -15.64 -6.20
C ALA A 479 11.75 -16.14 -6.34
N GLU A 480 10.83 -15.26 -6.77
CA GLU A 480 9.43 -15.63 -7.05
C GLU A 480 9.33 -16.54 -8.27
N ILE A 481 10.10 -16.25 -9.33
CA ILE A 481 10.17 -17.12 -10.52
C ILE A 481 10.72 -18.50 -10.17
N ASN A 482 11.77 -18.58 -9.35
CA ASN A 482 12.32 -19.84 -8.89
C ASN A 482 11.27 -20.67 -8.16
N LYS A 483 10.59 -20.10 -7.18
CA LYS A 483 9.51 -20.78 -6.43
C LYS A 483 8.35 -21.21 -7.33
N LEU A 484 7.95 -20.34 -8.28
CA LEU A 484 6.85 -20.62 -9.21
C LEU A 484 7.16 -21.80 -10.14
N LEU A 485 8.35 -21.79 -10.78
CA LEU A 485 8.75 -22.83 -11.71
C LEU A 485 9.12 -24.14 -11.00
N ASP A 486 9.66 -24.09 -9.79
CA ASP A 486 9.86 -25.28 -8.95
C ASP A 486 8.51 -25.94 -8.60
N ALA A 487 7.56 -25.19 -8.08
CA ALA A 487 6.23 -25.70 -7.71
C ALA A 487 5.43 -26.25 -8.90
N ALA A 488 5.53 -25.59 -10.07
CA ALA A 488 4.75 -25.97 -11.25
C ALA A 488 5.40 -27.10 -12.06
N LEU A 489 6.74 -27.05 -12.23
CA LEU A 489 7.50 -27.87 -13.18
C LEU A 489 8.65 -28.66 -12.53
N GLU A 490 8.83 -28.57 -11.22
CA GLU A 490 9.90 -29.24 -10.46
C GLU A 490 11.31 -28.86 -10.96
N MET A 491 11.50 -27.57 -11.33
CA MET A 491 12.75 -27.05 -11.84
C MET A 491 13.64 -26.52 -10.71
N ASP A 492 14.89 -26.96 -10.69
CA ASP A 492 15.88 -26.41 -9.78
C ASP A 492 16.37 -25.00 -10.22
N GLU A 493 17.00 -24.24 -9.33
CA GLU A 493 17.49 -22.88 -9.60
C GLU A 493 18.44 -22.79 -10.80
N ARG A 494 19.22 -23.84 -11.08
CA ARG A 494 20.15 -23.87 -12.22
C ARG A 494 19.38 -23.97 -13.54
N ALA A 495 18.38 -24.82 -13.59
CA ALA A 495 17.51 -24.98 -14.74
C ALA A 495 16.75 -23.68 -15.01
N VAL A 496 16.17 -23.06 -13.96
CA VAL A 496 15.49 -21.75 -14.07
C VAL A 496 16.44 -20.67 -14.59
N ALA A 497 17.65 -20.54 -14.02
CA ALA A 497 18.63 -19.55 -14.47
C ALA A 497 19.07 -19.82 -15.91
N GLY A 498 19.15 -21.08 -16.34
CA GLY A 498 19.42 -21.47 -17.72
C GLY A 498 18.33 -21.01 -18.68
N VAL A 499 17.08 -21.26 -18.32
CA VAL A 499 15.90 -20.84 -19.09
C VAL A 499 15.82 -19.33 -19.19
N ILE A 500 15.91 -18.61 -18.08
CA ILE A 500 15.84 -17.12 -18.08
C ILE A 500 16.95 -16.50 -18.95
N ARG A 501 18.17 -17.06 -18.93
CA ARG A 501 19.25 -16.61 -19.83
C ARG A 501 18.91 -16.86 -21.30
N ALA A 502 18.35 -18.00 -21.63
CA ALA A 502 17.93 -18.32 -23.00
C ALA A 502 16.82 -17.37 -23.48
N LEU A 503 15.80 -17.12 -22.63
CA LEU A 503 14.70 -16.21 -22.91
C LEU A 503 15.20 -14.76 -23.09
N ARG A 504 16.14 -14.32 -22.24
CA ARG A 504 16.77 -13.01 -22.37
C ARG A 504 17.58 -12.89 -23.68
N ALA A 505 18.36 -13.92 -24.01
CA ALA A 505 19.12 -13.94 -25.26
C ALA A 505 18.23 -13.85 -26.50
N ALA A 506 17.07 -14.44 -26.47
CA ALA A 506 16.06 -14.34 -27.53
C ALA A 506 15.27 -13.03 -27.51
N GLY A 507 15.39 -12.21 -26.47
CA GLY A 507 14.67 -10.94 -26.34
C GLY A 507 13.18 -11.10 -25.96
N VAL A 508 12.77 -12.24 -25.42
CA VAL A 508 11.36 -12.53 -25.04
C VAL A 508 11.06 -12.24 -23.57
N VAL A 509 12.05 -11.80 -22.79
CA VAL A 509 11.85 -11.28 -21.43
C VAL A 509 12.45 -9.88 -21.29
N GLU A 510 11.78 -9.06 -20.51
CA GLU A 510 12.20 -7.73 -20.11
C GLU A 510 12.70 -7.77 -18.65
N ILE A 511 13.73 -7.00 -18.33
CA ILE A 511 14.26 -6.89 -16.96
C ILE A 511 14.20 -5.41 -16.57
N TYR A 512 13.53 -5.12 -15.48
CA TYR A 512 13.36 -3.79 -14.94
C TYR A 512 14.46 -3.44 -13.92
N GLY A 513 14.60 -2.15 -13.58
CA GLY A 513 15.64 -1.64 -12.68
C GLY A 513 15.63 -2.27 -11.28
N ASN A 514 14.46 -2.66 -10.78
CA ASN A 514 14.26 -3.39 -9.52
C ASN A 514 14.57 -4.91 -9.62
N LYS A 515 15.13 -5.37 -10.77
CA LYS A 515 15.41 -6.78 -11.12
C LYS A 515 14.18 -7.66 -11.35
N GLU A 516 12.99 -7.11 -11.42
CA GLU A 516 11.81 -7.85 -11.84
C GLU A 516 11.95 -8.28 -13.31
N ILE A 517 11.45 -9.47 -13.60
CA ILE A 517 11.51 -10.10 -14.92
C ILE A 517 10.08 -10.33 -15.39
N ARG A 518 9.76 -9.86 -16.60
CA ARG A 518 8.46 -10.00 -17.21
C ARG A 518 8.59 -10.61 -18.60
N LEU A 519 7.65 -11.48 -18.97
CA LEU A 519 7.56 -11.95 -20.37
C LEU A 519 7.06 -10.83 -21.27
N HIS A 520 7.68 -10.71 -22.45
CA HIS A 520 7.20 -9.81 -23.47
C HIS A 520 5.78 -10.21 -23.91
N ASP A 521 4.88 -9.22 -24.04
CA ASP A 521 3.44 -9.48 -24.28
C ASP A 521 3.19 -10.35 -25.52
N ALA A 522 3.98 -10.20 -26.57
CA ALA A 522 3.85 -11.01 -27.78
C ALA A 522 4.02 -12.51 -27.51
N ILE A 523 5.01 -12.91 -26.73
CA ILE A 523 5.25 -14.32 -26.40
C ILE A 523 4.32 -14.82 -25.29
N ARG A 524 3.85 -13.93 -24.43
CA ARG A 524 2.92 -14.25 -23.34
C ARG A 524 1.60 -14.83 -23.89
N VAL A 525 1.09 -14.29 -25.00
CA VAL A 525 -0.09 -14.82 -25.67
C VAL A 525 0.09 -16.28 -26.10
N ILE A 526 1.24 -16.59 -26.72
CA ILE A 526 1.57 -17.97 -27.16
C ILE A 526 1.76 -18.88 -25.94
N GLY A 527 2.45 -18.39 -24.91
CA GLY A 527 2.63 -19.11 -23.65
C GLY A 527 1.28 -19.47 -22.99
N SER A 528 0.33 -18.53 -22.97
CA SER A 528 -1.01 -18.75 -22.43
C SER A 528 -1.80 -19.82 -23.23
N GLN A 529 -1.70 -19.80 -24.56
CA GLN A 529 -2.27 -20.85 -25.42
C GLN A 529 -1.66 -22.23 -25.14
N HIS A 530 -0.32 -22.26 -24.99
CA HIS A 530 0.40 -23.48 -24.68
C HIS A 530 0.04 -24.02 -23.28
N LEU A 531 -0.11 -23.15 -22.29
CA LEU A 531 -0.56 -23.51 -20.95
C LEU A 531 -1.93 -24.20 -20.98
N SER A 532 -2.83 -23.77 -21.85
CA SER A 532 -4.16 -24.37 -22.02
C SER A 532 -4.10 -25.79 -22.60
N GLY A 533 -3.02 -26.14 -23.30
CA GLY A 533 -2.74 -27.47 -23.82
C GLY A 533 -1.95 -28.38 -22.86
N MET A 534 -1.42 -27.84 -21.76
CA MET A 534 -0.69 -28.62 -20.76
C MET A 534 -1.62 -29.44 -19.86
N PRO A 535 -1.11 -30.49 -19.18
CA PRO A 535 -1.91 -31.21 -18.18
C PRO A 535 -2.53 -30.27 -17.16
N SER A 536 -3.81 -30.46 -16.87
CA SER A 536 -4.60 -29.59 -15.98
C SER A 536 -3.97 -29.44 -14.58
N GLU A 537 -3.28 -30.49 -14.11
CA GLU A 537 -2.58 -30.49 -12.82
C GLU A 537 -1.42 -29.50 -12.78
N VAL A 538 -0.65 -29.36 -13.88
CA VAL A 538 0.47 -28.41 -13.97
C VAL A 538 -0.06 -26.97 -13.95
N ALA A 539 -1.09 -26.68 -14.76
CA ALA A 539 -1.72 -25.37 -14.78
C ALA A 539 -2.35 -25.01 -13.41
N SER A 540 -2.94 -26.01 -12.74
CA SER A 540 -3.50 -25.82 -11.39
C SER A 540 -2.40 -25.54 -10.35
N ARG A 541 -1.32 -26.34 -10.32
CA ARG A 541 -0.17 -26.11 -9.43
C ARG A 541 0.43 -24.72 -9.66
N ALA A 542 0.61 -24.33 -10.91
CA ALA A 542 1.14 -23.01 -11.27
C ALA A 542 0.26 -21.87 -10.73
N ARG A 543 -1.08 -21.94 -10.90
CA ARG A 543 -2.00 -20.92 -10.40
C ARG A 543 -1.99 -20.87 -8.86
N ILE A 544 -1.99 -22.02 -8.19
CA ILE A 544 -1.95 -22.10 -6.73
C ILE A 544 -0.63 -21.51 -6.21
N ALA A 545 0.52 -21.89 -6.82
CA ALA A 545 1.82 -21.36 -6.44
C ALA A 545 1.90 -19.85 -6.65
N LEU A 546 1.47 -19.34 -7.82
CA LEU A 546 1.45 -17.91 -8.10
C LEU A 546 0.54 -17.17 -7.13
N LYS A 547 -0.65 -17.71 -6.83
CA LYS A 547 -1.57 -17.14 -5.82
C LYS A 547 -0.88 -16.99 -4.46
N GLY A 548 -0.17 -18.01 -3.98
CA GLY A 548 0.56 -17.94 -2.71
C GLY A 548 1.68 -16.90 -2.72
N LEU A 549 2.47 -16.84 -3.78
CA LEU A 549 3.55 -15.87 -3.95
C LEU A 549 3.05 -14.42 -3.97
N ILE A 550 1.92 -14.18 -4.63
CA ILE A 550 1.32 -12.84 -4.68
C ILE A 550 0.83 -12.42 -3.29
N VAL A 551 0.25 -13.32 -2.50
CA VAL A 551 -0.16 -13.03 -1.11
C VAL A 551 1.06 -12.68 -0.25
N GLU A 552 2.14 -13.51 -0.27
CA GLU A 552 3.38 -13.23 0.46
C GLU A 552 3.98 -11.86 0.08
N ALA A 553 3.98 -11.55 -1.21
CA ALA A 553 4.50 -10.28 -1.71
C ALA A 553 3.60 -9.10 -1.31
N PHE A 554 2.28 -9.28 -1.35
CA PHE A 554 1.32 -8.23 -0.99
C PHE A 554 1.40 -7.83 0.49
N GLU A 555 1.58 -8.80 1.38
CA GLU A 555 1.81 -8.53 2.82
C GLU A 555 3.04 -7.63 3.04
N ARG A 556 4.07 -7.79 2.21
CA ARG A 556 5.30 -7.00 2.26
C ARG A 556 5.14 -5.62 1.59
N ASP A 557 4.60 -5.60 0.37
CA ASP A 557 4.74 -4.43 -0.54
C ASP A 557 3.44 -3.62 -0.70
N ARG A 558 2.27 -4.22 -0.40
CA ARG A 558 0.92 -3.64 -0.63
C ARG A 558 0.74 -3.07 -2.05
N ASN A 559 1.28 -3.75 -3.04
CA ASN A 559 1.27 -3.33 -4.43
C ASN A 559 -0.09 -3.58 -5.08
N THR A 560 -0.71 -2.53 -5.65
CA THR A 560 -2.03 -2.61 -6.27
C THR A 560 -2.06 -3.54 -7.49
N ALA A 561 -1.00 -3.57 -8.31
CA ALA A 561 -0.93 -4.47 -9.46
C ALA A 561 -0.90 -5.95 -9.03
N ARG A 562 -0.17 -6.28 -7.96
CA ARG A 562 -0.15 -7.62 -7.37
C ARG A 562 -1.52 -8.00 -6.82
N PHE A 563 -2.21 -7.06 -6.19
CA PHE A 563 -3.57 -7.30 -5.68
C PHE A 563 -4.57 -7.52 -6.83
N SER A 564 -4.48 -6.76 -7.92
CA SER A 564 -5.28 -6.97 -9.12
C SER A 564 -5.02 -8.35 -9.74
N LEU A 565 -3.76 -8.76 -9.86
CA LEU A 565 -3.43 -10.11 -10.33
C LEU A 565 -4.02 -11.19 -9.40
N TYR A 566 -3.96 -10.99 -8.08
CA TYR A 566 -4.54 -11.91 -7.11
C TYR A 566 -6.05 -12.09 -7.30
N THR A 567 -6.80 -11.00 -7.43
CA THR A 567 -8.25 -11.08 -7.65
C THR A 567 -8.61 -11.78 -8.97
N ARG A 568 -7.82 -11.54 -10.03
CA ARG A 568 -7.98 -12.26 -11.31
C ARG A 568 -7.65 -13.75 -11.20
N LEU A 569 -6.65 -14.13 -10.41
CA LEU A 569 -6.34 -15.53 -10.15
C LEU A 569 -7.45 -16.21 -9.37
N LEU A 570 -8.07 -15.56 -8.39
CA LEU A 570 -9.24 -16.07 -7.67
C LEU A 570 -10.41 -16.31 -8.63
N LEU A 571 -10.72 -15.38 -9.52
CA LEU A 571 -11.75 -15.54 -10.55
C LEU A 571 -11.41 -16.70 -11.50
N ALA A 572 -10.16 -16.78 -11.98
CA ALA A 572 -9.72 -17.81 -12.91
C ALA A 572 -9.69 -19.23 -12.31
N THR A 573 -9.48 -19.35 -11.01
CA THR A 573 -9.49 -20.64 -10.29
C THR A 573 -10.88 -21.02 -9.77
N GLY A 574 -11.88 -20.15 -9.93
CA GLY A 574 -13.21 -20.37 -9.38
C GLY A 574 -13.28 -20.24 -7.86
N ASP A 575 -12.26 -19.64 -7.22
CA ASP A 575 -12.22 -19.41 -5.77
C ASP A 575 -13.02 -18.14 -5.42
N VAL A 576 -14.28 -18.15 -5.83
CA VAL A 576 -15.18 -17.00 -5.66
C VAL A 576 -15.45 -16.72 -4.19
N LYS A 577 -15.46 -17.75 -3.34
CA LYS A 577 -15.69 -17.59 -1.89
C LYS A 577 -14.61 -16.74 -1.23
N THR A 578 -13.33 -17.04 -1.49
CA THR A 578 -12.21 -16.21 -1.02
C THR A 578 -12.31 -14.78 -1.56
N LEU A 579 -12.75 -14.60 -2.81
CA LEU A 579 -12.95 -13.27 -3.40
C LEU A 579 -14.06 -12.49 -2.69
N VAL A 580 -15.16 -13.16 -2.30
CA VAL A 580 -16.25 -12.57 -1.53
C VAL A 580 -15.80 -12.19 -0.12
N ASP A 581 -14.97 -13.00 0.51
CA ASP A 581 -14.36 -12.67 1.81
C ASP A 581 -13.50 -11.41 1.71
N LEU A 582 -12.70 -11.29 0.64
CA LEU A 582 -11.90 -10.07 0.37
C LEU A 582 -12.77 -8.82 0.15
N ILE A 583 -13.91 -8.94 -0.54
CA ILE A 583 -14.86 -7.83 -0.71
C ILE A 583 -15.36 -7.33 0.66
N GLY A 584 -15.42 -8.22 1.64
CA GLY A 584 -15.76 -7.91 3.03
C GLY A 584 -14.71 -7.07 3.77
N GLU A 585 -13.45 -7.10 3.31
CA GLU A 585 -12.36 -6.39 3.95
C GLU A 585 -12.38 -4.88 3.65
N GLU A 586 -11.97 -4.07 4.64
CA GLU A 586 -11.98 -2.61 4.49
C GLU A 586 -11.00 -2.13 3.41
N MET A 587 -9.82 -2.76 3.33
CA MET A 587 -8.77 -2.43 2.36
C MET A 587 -9.15 -2.71 0.90
N PHE A 588 -10.08 -3.61 0.64
CA PHE A 588 -10.48 -3.96 -0.73
C PHE A 588 -10.92 -2.73 -1.54
N HIS A 589 -11.75 -1.87 -0.94
CA HIS A 589 -12.29 -0.69 -1.60
C HIS A 589 -11.26 0.43 -1.78
N GLU A 590 -10.16 0.42 -1.00
CA GLU A 590 -9.07 1.38 -1.12
C GLU A 590 -8.05 1.00 -2.20
N MET A 591 -8.00 -0.27 -2.60
CA MET A 591 -7.02 -0.75 -3.59
C MET A 591 -7.39 -0.47 -5.05
N GLY A 592 -8.57 0.10 -5.31
CA GLY A 592 -8.97 0.52 -6.66
C GLY A 592 -9.30 -0.62 -7.64
N VAL A 593 -9.44 -1.85 -7.15
CA VAL A 593 -9.77 -3.05 -7.98
C VAL A 593 -11.24 -3.42 -7.97
N ALA A 594 -12.05 -2.71 -7.19
CA ALA A 594 -13.45 -3.06 -6.96
C ALA A 594 -14.25 -3.18 -8.27
N LEU A 595 -14.06 -2.25 -9.21
CA LEU A 595 -14.77 -2.23 -10.48
C LEU A 595 -14.43 -3.45 -11.34
N GLU A 596 -13.14 -3.81 -11.43
CA GLU A 596 -12.64 -4.97 -12.15
C GLU A 596 -13.26 -6.27 -11.59
N VAL A 597 -13.27 -6.38 -10.26
CA VAL A 597 -13.86 -7.53 -9.56
C VAL A 597 -15.36 -7.61 -9.81
N TRP A 598 -16.09 -6.50 -9.72
CA TRP A 598 -17.52 -6.48 -9.99
C TRP A 598 -17.85 -6.91 -11.43
N HIS A 599 -17.13 -6.40 -12.44
CA HIS A 599 -17.28 -6.85 -13.81
C HIS A 599 -16.97 -8.35 -13.97
N GLY A 600 -15.91 -8.85 -13.31
CA GLY A 600 -15.58 -10.27 -13.30
C GLY A 600 -16.67 -11.14 -12.69
N LEU A 601 -17.27 -10.71 -11.56
CA LEU A 601 -18.40 -11.41 -10.94
C LEU A 601 -19.66 -11.37 -11.83
N GLU A 602 -19.97 -10.23 -12.43
CA GLU A 602 -21.09 -10.09 -13.36
C GLU A 602 -20.92 -10.97 -14.61
N ALA A 603 -19.71 -11.03 -15.17
CA ALA A 603 -19.38 -11.91 -16.29
C ALA A 603 -19.53 -13.39 -15.91
N LEU A 604 -19.14 -13.79 -14.72
CA LEU A 604 -19.31 -15.14 -14.20
C LEU A 604 -20.79 -15.51 -14.04
N ILE A 605 -21.62 -14.58 -13.57
CA ILE A 605 -23.06 -14.76 -13.44
C ILE A 605 -23.71 -14.92 -14.82
N ALA A 606 -23.29 -14.13 -15.80
CA ALA A 606 -23.83 -14.14 -17.15
C ALA A 606 -23.39 -15.36 -18.00
N LYS A 607 -22.32 -16.05 -17.58
CA LYS A 607 -21.76 -17.18 -18.33
C LYS A 607 -22.68 -18.41 -18.25
N ASP A 608 -23.16 -18.86 -19.40
CA ASP A 608 -23.98 -20.09 -19.51
C ASP A 608 -23.18 -21.32 -19.07
N GLY A 609 -23.82 -22.17 -18.25
CA GLY A 609 -23.21 -23.41 -17.77
C GLY A 609 -22.19 -23.24 -16.64
N SER A 610 -22.07 -22.01 -16.06
CA SER A 610 -21.26 -21.83 -14.85
C SER A 610 -21.87 -22.57 -13.66
N ASP A 611 -21.00 -23.02 -12.78
CA ASP A 611 -21.38 -23.73 -11.55
C ASP A 611 -22.38 -22.91 -10.71
N PRO A 612 -23.53 -23.50 -10.31
CA PRO A 612 -24.52 -22.79 -9.51
C PRO A 612 -24.00 -22.24 -8.20
N GLU A 613 -23.07 -22.90 -7.53
CA GLU A 613 -22.44 -22.44 -6.29
C GLU A 613 -21.59 -21.21 -6.55
N GLN A 614 -20.75 -21.20 -7.58
CA GLN A 614 -19.96 -20.05 -7.97
C GLN A 614 -20.83 -18.84 -8.35
N ARG A 615 -21.92 -19.08 -9.10
CA ARG A 615 -22.89 -18.03 -9.45
C ARG A 615 -23.55 -17.44 -8.22
N TYR A 616 -23.89 -18.31 -7.26
CA TYR A 616 -24.48 -17.86 -5.99
C TYR A 616 -23.51 -16.95 -5.22
N TRP A 617 -22.28 -17.39 -5.01
CA TRP A 617 -21.29 -16.59 -4.28
C TRP A 617 -20.93 -15.30 -5.01
N ALA A 618 -20.92 -15.30 -6.35
CA ALA A 618 -20.73 -14.07 -7.13
C ALA A 618 -21.87 -13.07 -6.87
N LEU A 619 -23.14 -13.50 -6.86
CA LEU A 619 -24.28 -12.67 -6.48
C LEU A 619 -24.20 -12.21 -5.04
N ASP A 620 -23.78 -13.09 -4.13
CA ASP A 620 -23.60 -12.81 -2.69
C ASP A 620 -22.62 -11.67 -2.46
N GLY A 621 -21.46 -11.69 -3.13
CA GLY A 621 -20.46 -10.63 -3.07
C GLY A 621 -20.96 -9.30 -3.64
N LEU A 622 -21.67 -9.32 -4.76
CA LEU A 622 -22.27 -8.11 -5.35
C LEU A 622 -23.36 -7.51 -4.44
N VAL A 623 -24.20 -8.36 -3.83
CA VAL A 623 -25.23 -7.91 -2.88
C VAL A 623 -24.59 -7.29 -1.65
N PHE A 624 -23.52 -7.91 -1.12
CA PHE A 624 -22.78 -7.36 0.02
C PHE A 624 -22.16 -5.99 -0.33
N SER A 625 -21.54 -5.87 -1.50
CA SER A 625 -20.92 -4.63 -1.99
C SER A 625 -21.97 -3.51 -2.13
N ASP A 626 -23.12 -3.81 -2.76
CA ASP A 626 -24.21 -2.85 -2.91
C ASP A 626 -24.77 -2.39 -1.54
N MET A 627 -24.92 -3.30 -0.58
CA MET A 627 -25.34 -2.96 0.79
C MET A 627 -24.33 -2.03 1.48
N LYS A 628 -23.03 -2.30 1.33
CA LYS A 628 -21.94 -1.51 1.93
C LYS A 628 -21.88 -0.11 1.34
N LEU A 629 -22.08 0.02 0.03
CA LEU A 629 -22.06 1.29 -0.70
C LEU A 629 -23.39 2.05 -0.68
N GLY A 630 -24.45 1.44 -0.13
CA GLY A 630 -25.77 2.06 -0.03
C GLY A 630 -26.60 2.02 -1.30
N TYR A 631 -26.28 1.15 -2.29
CA TYR A 631 -27.02 0.96 -3.52
C TYR A 631 -28.22 0.00 -3.35
N TRP A 632 -29.09 0.32 -2.41
CA TRP A 632 -30.20 -0.53 -2.00
C TRP A 632 -31.23 -0.83 -3.10
N ASP A 633 -31.33 0.02 -4.10
CA ASP A 633 -32.18 -0.12 -5.30
C ASP A 633 -31.76 -1.29 -6.19
N ARG A 634 -30.47 -1.68 -6.18
CA ARG A 634 -29.93 -2.79 -6.99
C ARG A 634 -30.17 -4.16 -6.37
N LEU A 635 -30.55 -4.23 -5.10
CA LEU A 635 -30.62 -5.49 -4.36
C LEU A 635 -31.76 -6.41 -4.79
N ALA A 636 -32.94 -5.85 -5.08
CA ALA A 636 -34.12 -6.67 -5.37
C ALA A 636 -33.92 -7.66 -6.55
N PRO A 637 -33.40 -7.26 -7.74
CA PRO A 637 -33.16 -8.21 -8.83
C PRO A 637 -32.07 -9.22 -8.50
N ARG A 638 -31.03 -8.84 -7.75
CA ARG A 638 -29.95 -9.78 -7.37
C ARG A 638 -30.44 -10.80 -6.33
N LEU A 639 -31.21 -10.37 -5.34
CA LEU A 639 -31.84 -11.29 -4.36
C LEU A 639 -32.83 -12.26 -5.04
N ALA A 640 -33.59 -11.79 -6.02
CA ALA A 640 -34.47 -12.68 -6.79
C ALA A 640 -33.67 -13.74 -7.60
N ALA A 641 -32.55 -13.38 -8.16
CA ALA A 641 -31.65 -14.33 -8.85
C ALA A 641 -31.03 -15.34 -7.85
N MET A 642 -30.64 -14.91 -6.65
CA MET A 642 -30.16 -15.82 -5.61
C MET A 642 -31.28 -16.81 -5.17
N GLU A 643 -32.52 -16.31 -5.01
CA GLU A 643 -33.67 -17.14 -4.65
C GLU A 643 -33.98 -18.21 -5.71
N GLN A 644 -33.85 -17.87 -6.99
CA GLN A 644 -34.01 -18.84 -8.08
C GLN A 644 -32.93 -19.95 -8.00
N LEU A 645 -31.67 -19.61 -7.71
CA LEU A 645 -30.60 -20.59 -7.53
C LEU A 645 -30.87 -21.50 -6.32
N ILE A 646 -31.33 -20.95 -5.20
CA ILE A 646 -31.70 -21.75 -4.02
C ILE A 646 -32.88 -22.71 -4.33
N ASN A 647 -33.89 -22.23 -5.02
CA ASN A 647 -35.07 -23.05 -5.37
C ASN A 647 -34.73 -24.17 -6.37
N SER A 648 -33.58 -24.13 -7.03
CA SER A 648 -33.12 -25.26 -7.87
C SER A 648 -32.78 -26.51 -7.07
N GLY A 649 -32.56 -26.37 -5.75
CA GLY A 649 -32.26 -27.47 -4.81
C GLY A 649 -30.83 -28.01 -4.92
N VAL A 650 -29.93 -27.32 -5.64
CA VAL A 650 -28.53 -27.73 -5.84
C VAL A 650 -27.62 -27.17 -4.75
N LEU A 651 -28.01 -26.05 -4.15
CA LEU A 651 -27.20 -25.30 -3.16
C LEU A 651 -27.33 -25.87 -1.75
N GLY A 652 -26.27 -25.67 -0.95
CA GLY A 652 -26.20 -26.13 0.43
C GLY A 652 -26.89 -25.20 1.45
N GLU A 653 -26.80 -25.60 2.71
CA GLU A 653 -27.42 -24.87 3.80
C GLU A 653 -26.74 -23.51 4.06
N ASP A 654 -25.42 -23.39 3.80
CA ASP A 654 -24.66 -22.16 4.04
C ASP A 654 -25.10 -21.03 3.09
N GLU A 655 -25.41 -21.37 1.81
CA GLU A 655 -25.96 -20.44 0.82
C GLU A 655 -27.36 -19.98 1.23
N ILE A 656 -28.20 -20.91 1.67
CA ILE A 656 -29.56 -20.60 2.14
C ILE A 656 -29.49 -19.63 3.33
N LEU A 657 -28.62 -19.88 4.29
CA LEU A 657 -28.44 -19.04 5.47
C LEU A 657 -27.94 -17.64 5.10
N SER A 658 -26.94 -17.55 4.20
CA SER A 658 -26.44 -16.27 3.72
C SER A 658 -27.53 -15.46 3.02
N PHE A 659 -28.30 -16.08 2.13
CA PHE A 659 -29.43 -15.44 1.46
C PHE A 659 -30.46 -14.92 2.43
N LEU A 660 -30.89 -15.73 3.39
CA LEU A 660 -31.91 -15.34 4.38
C LEU A 660 -31.44 -14.15 5.22
N MET A 661 -30.16 -14.10 5.58
CA MET A 661 -29.59 -12.96 6.30
C MET A 661 -29.60 -11.68 5.46
N LYS A 662 -29.23 -11.75 4.18
CA LYS A 662 -29.26 -10.60 3.26
C LYS A 662 -30.69 -10.14 2.96
N ARG A 663 -31.61 -11.07 2.78
CA ARG A 663 -33.02 -10.78 2.60
C ARG A 663 -33.61 -10.08 3.83
N MET A 664 -33.26 -10.53 5.03
CA MET A 664 -33.65 -9.89 6.29
C MET A 664 -33.16 -8.44 6.37
N LEU A 665 -31.90 -8.18 6.02
CA LEU A 665 -31.32 -6.83 6.01
C LEU A 665 -31.98 -5.94 4.95
N HIS A 666 -32.31 -6.50 3.79
CA HIS A 666 -33.07 -5.80 2.74
C HIS A 666 -34.46 -5.38 3.21
N HIS A 667 -35.25 -6.31 3.80
CA HIS A 667 -36.55 -6.00 4.42
C HIS A 667 -36.44 -4.92 5.48
N SER A 668 -35.38 -4.97 6.32
CA SER A 668 -35.17 -3.94 7.36
C SER A 668 -34.95 -2.55 6.78
N ASN A 669 -34.23 -2.46 5.64
CA ASN A 669 -34.01 -1.18 4.97
C ASN A 669 -35.27 -0.62 4.31
N GLN A 670 -36.19 -1.49 3.88
CA GLN A 670 -37.50 -1.12 3.33
C GLN A 670 -38.52 -0.77 4.42
N GLY A 671 -38.21 -0.97 5.71
CA GLY A 671 -39.15 -0.80 6.82
C GLY A 671 -40.16 -1.93 6.94
N ASP A 672 -39.96 -3.05 6.21
CA ASP A 672 -40.85 -4.22 6.24
C ASP A 672 -40.59 -5.07 7.49
N GLU A 673 -41.24 -4.71 8.58
CA GLU A 673 -41.12 -5.39 9.86
C GLU A 673 -41.61 -6.85 9.82
N GLU A 674 -42.66 -7.14 9.05
CA GLU A 674 -43.21 -8.49 8.91
C GLU A 674 -42.21 -9.41 8.14
N GLY A 675 -41.60 -8.91 7.07
CA GLY A 675 -40.53 -9.59 6.31
C GLY A 675 -39.36 -9.93 7.21
N VAL A 676 -38.91 -8.98 8.03
CA VAL A 676 -37.83 -9.20 9.00
C VAL A 676 -38.21 -10.27 10.05
N ARG A 677 -39.40 -10.21 10.63
CA ARG A 677 -39.87 -11.21 11.61
C ARG A 677 -39.97 -12.60 10.99
N ARG A 678 -40.42 -12.70 9.76
CA ARG A 678 -40.49 -13.98 9.01
C ARG A 678 -39.10 -14.56 8.78
N ALA A 679 -38.16 -13.72 8.30
CA ALA A 679 -36.78 -14.14 8.08
C ALA A 679 -36.08 -14.57 9.39
N ILE A 680 -36.31 -13.85 10.50
CA ILE A 680 -35.80 -14.23 11.83
C ILE A 680 -36.28 -15.62 12.23
N ARG A 681 -37.59 -15.88 12.12
CA ARG A 681 -38.15 -17.19 12.48
C ARG A 681 -37.62 -18.31 11.61
N GLU A 682 -37.47 -18.06 10.31
CA GLU A 682 -36.93 -19.04 9.38
C GLU A 682 -35.46 -19.38 9.69
N LEU A 683 -34.63 -18.36 9.95
CA LEU A 683 -33.24 -18.53 10.34
C LEU A 683 -33.11 -19.24 11.73
N ASP A 684 -33.91 -18.84 12.70
CA ASP A 684 -33.87 -19.43 14.05
C ASP A 684 -34.20 -20.94 14.03
N ASN A 685 -35.07 -21.39 13.13
CA ASN A 685 -35.40 -22.79 12.96
C ASN A 685 -34.30 -23.60 12.24
N ARG A 686 -33.44 -22.94 11.46
CA ARG A 686 -32.38 -23.60 10.68
C ARG A 686 -31.01 -23.65 11.33
N LEU A 687 -30.80 -22.92 12.47
CA LEU A 687 -29.48 -22.71 13.10
C LEU A 687 -29.28 -23.40 14.47
N PRO A 688 -29.99 -24.49 14.85
CA PRO A 688 -29.93 -24.99 16.23
C PRO A 688 -28.52 -25.43 16.66
N ASP A 689 -27.72 -26.03 15.76
CA ASP A 689 -26.45 -26.69 16.07
C ASP A 689 -25.20 -26.02 15.45
N LYS A 690 -25.30 -24.77 15.02
CA LYS A 690 -24.18 -24.05 14.37
C LYS A 690 -23.81 -22.78 15.15
N PRO A 691 -22.96 -22.85 16.21
CA PRO A 691 -22.71 -21.68 17.09
C PRO A 691 -22.15 -20.47 16.36
N VAL A 692 -21.27 -20.65 15.35
CA VAL A 692 -20.69 -19.54 14.57
C VAL A 692 -21.78 -18.86 13.74
N HIS A 693 -22.55 -19.62 12.97
CA HIS A 693 -23.66 -19.10 12.17
C HIS A 693 -24.73 -18.44 13.02
N ARG A 694 -24.96 -18.98 14.24
CA ARG A 694 -25.90 -18.35 15.19
C ARG A 694 -25.43 -16.98 15.65
N ARG A 695 -24.14 -16.79 15.94
CA ARG A 695 -23.60 -15.46 16.27
C ARG A 695 -23.72 -14.47 15.10
N ILE A 696 -23.43 -14.92 13.86
CA ILE A 696 -23.61 -14.11 12.64
C ILE A 696 -25.07 -13.71 12.47
N PHE A 697 -25.99 -14.65 12.62
CA PHE A 697 -27.41 -14.40 12.55
C PHE A 697 -27.89 -13.40 13.61
N LEU A 698 -27.52 -13.59 14.86
CA LEU A 698 -27.94 -12.69 15.95
C LEU A 698 -27.42 -11.27 15.72
N TYR A 699 -26.19 -11.12 15.25
CA TYR A 699 -25.65 -9.79 14.90
C TYR A 699 -26.49 -9.13 13.79
N ASN A 700 -26.74 -9.85 12.69
CA ASN A 700 -27.54 -9.33 11.58
C ASN A 700 -28.99 -9.03 12.00
N ALA A 701 -29.58 -9.84 12.89
CA ALA A 701 -30.90 -9.61 13.44
C ALA A 701 -30.91 -8.33 14.31
N ALA A 702 -29.91 -8.12 15.15
CA ALA A 702 -29.77 -6.90 15.95
C ALA A 702 -29.62 -5.66 15.05
N ALA A 703 -28.84 -5.76 13.98
CA ALA A 703 -28.66 -4.68 13.00
C ALA A 703 -29.96 -4.38 12.25
N ALA A 704 -30.73 -5.40 11.86
CA ALA A 704 -32.05 -5.25 11.23
C ALA A 704 -33.04 -4.57 12.17
N LEU A 705 -33.11 -4.99 13.44
CA LEU A 705 -33.97 -4.39 14.47
C LEU A 705 -33.59 -2.93 14.75
N PHE A 706 -32.28 -2.62 14.77
CA PHE A 706 -31.81 -1.24 14.93
C PHE A 706 -32.28 -0.35 13.76
N ARG A 707 -32.20 -0.81 12.53
CA ARG A 707 -32.73 -0.07 11.34
C ARG A 707 -34.25 0.14 11.41
N LEU A 708 -34.98 -0.84 11.89
CA LEU A 708 -36.41 -0.75 12.15
C LEU A 708 -36.76 0.12 13.39
N GLN A 709 -35.76 0.75 14.03
CA GLN A 709 -35.92 1.55 15.25
C GLN A 709 -36.48 0.76 16.45
N ARG A 710 -36.34 -0.58 16.44
CA ARG A 710 -36.73 -1.46 17.55
C ARG A 710 -35.56 -1.61 18.53
N TYR A 711 -35.20 -0.51 19.19
CA TYR A 711 -33.93 -0.37 19.94
C TYR A 711 -33.84 -1.30 21.15
N GLU A 712 -34.94 -1.50 21.93
CA GLU A 712 -34.94 -2.41 23.07
C GLU A 712 -34.69 -3.87 22.62
N SER A 713 -35.38 -4.29 21.54
CA SER A 713 -35.21 -5.63 20.99
C SER A 713 -33.80 -5.80 20.42
N ALA A 714 -33.26 -4.78 19.72
CA ALA A 714 -31.89 -4.77 19.19
C ALA A 714 -30.86 -4.90 20.34
N MET A 715 -31.07 -4.20 21.47
CA MET A 715 -30.21 -4.29 22.66
C MET A 715 -30.17 -5.72 23.21
N GLY A 716 -31.30 -6.34 23.42
CA GLY A 716 -31.34 -7.70 23.94
C GLY A 716 -30.66 -8.74 23.05
N VAL A 717 -30.81 -8.58 21.72
CA VAL A 717 -30.18 -9.49 20.78
C VAL A 717 -28.66 -9.25 20.66
N VAL A 718 -28.20 -8.00 20.61
CA VAL A 718 -26.76 -7.69 20.50
C VAL A 718 -26.01 -8.11 21.77
N GLU A 719 -26.61 -8.01 22.94
CA GLU A 719 -26.03 -8.50 24.20
C GLU A 719 -25.82 -10.01 24.18
N GLN A 720 -26.78 -10.78 23.63
CA GLN A 720 -26.58 -12.22 23.45
C GLN A 720 -25.40 -12.56 22.58
N VAL A 721 -25.16 -11.81 21.48
CA VAL A 721 -23.97 -12.00 20.61
C VAL A 721 -22.70 -11.76 21.42
N ILE A 722 -22.65 -10.65 22.14
CA ILE A 722 -21.49 -10.25 22.92
C ILE A 722 -21.17 -11.32 23.98
N ASP A 723 -22.18 -11.73 24.75
CA ASP A 723 -22.01 -12.71 25.82
C ASP A 723 -21.54 -14.07 25.28
N GLN A 724 -22.14 -14.55 24.17
CA GLN A 724 -21.73 -15.80 23.53
C GLN A 724 -20.29 -15.72 23.03
N THR A 725 -19.88 -14.58 22.47
CA THR A 725 -18.51 -14.42 21.94
C THR A 725 -17.50 -14.34 23.07
N PHE A 726 -17.78 -13.60 24.15
CA PHE A 726 -16.92 -13.55 25.33
C PHE A 726 -16.82 -14.92 26.04
N ALA A 727 -17.86 -15.71 26.03
CA ALA A 727 -17.82 -17.08 26.55
C ALA A 727 -16.84 -17.98 25.75
N VAL A 728 -16.83 -17.85 24.43
CA VAL A 728 -15.87 -18.56 23.56
C VAL A 728 -14.45 -18.07 23.79
N LEU A 729 -14.23 -16.77 23.91
CA LEU A 729 -12.94 -16.14 24.22
C LEU A 729 -12.40 -16.56 25.58
N GLY A 730 -13.28 -16.91 26.51
CA GLY A 730 -12.91 -17.31 27.88
C GLY A 730 -12.39 -16.14 28.74
N ILE A 731 -12.77 -14.92 28.41
CA ILE A 731 -12.44 -13.70 29.17
C ILE A 731 -13.73 -12.98 29.58
N ARG A 732 -13.64 -12.16 30.61
CA ARG A 732 -14.75 -11.29 31.00
C ARG A 732 -14.59 -9.90 30.38
N PRO A 733 -15.68 -9.21 30.01
CA PRO A 733 -15.63 -7.85 29.45
C PRO A 733 -14.80 -6.86 30.29
N GLU A 734 -14.88 -6.96 31.62
CA GLU A 734 -14.14 -6.08 32.55
C GLU A 734 -12.61 -6.24 32.44
N GLN A 735 -12.15 -7.41 32.05
CA GLN A 735 -10.73 -7.69 31.87
C GLN A 735 -10.12 -7.03 30.62
N VAL A 736 -10.95 -6.67 29.65
CA VAL A 736 -10.49 -6.10 28.36
C VAL A 736 -9.93 -4.69 28.53
N VAL A 737 -10.55 -3.86 29.39
CA VAL A 737 -10.14 -2.45 29.56
C VAL A 737 -8.71 -2.32 30.05
N GLY A 738 -8.34 -3.11 31.06
CA GLY A 738 -6.99 -3.08 31.67
C GLY A 738 -5.96 -3.99 30.98
N ALA A 739 -6.39 -4.84 30.03
CA ALA A 739 -5.50 -5.81 29.40
C ALA A 739 -4.57 -5.12 28.38
N LYS A 740 -3.28 -5.50 28.39
CA LYS A 740 -2.34 -5.12 27.34
C LYS A 740 -2.69 -5.88 26.05
N ASN A 741 -2.48 -5.25 24.89
CA ASN A 741 -2.75 -5.87 23.59
C ASN A 741 -2.08 -7.26 23.45
N ALA A 742 -0.82 -7.41 23.88
CA ALA A 742 -0.12 -8.70 23.84
C ALA A 742 -0.83 -9.80 24.63
N ALA A 743 -1.44 -9.49 25.78
CA ALA A 743 -2.19 -10.46 26.57
C ALA A 743 -3.51 -10.84 25.87
N LEU A 744 -4.18 -9.89 25.22
CA LEU A 744 -5.37 -10.16 24.43
C LEU A 744 -5.03 -10.98 23.17
N TRP A 745 -3.94 -10.69 22.48
CA TRP A 745 -3.46 -11.49 21.35
C TRP A 745 -3.20 -12.94 21.73
N ALA A 746 -2.61 -13.20 22.90
CA ALA A 746 -2.40 -14.57 23.38
C ALA A 746 -3.71 -15.35 23.62
N LEU A 747 -4.80 -14.65 23.94
CA LEU A 747 -6.13 -15.26 24.14
C LEU A 747 -6.84 -15.55 22.81
N ILE A 748 -6.59 -14.77 21.79
CA ILE A 748 -7.25 -14.87 20.47
C ILE A 748 -6.60 -15.94 19.59
N ASN A 749 -5.30 -16.17 19.74
CA ASN A 749 -4.59 -17.22 18.99
C ASN A 749 -4.95 -18.66 19.46
N LYS A 750 -6.10 -18.82 20.13
CA LYS A 750 -6.60 -20.15 20.51
C LYS A 750 -7.16 -20.88 19.28
N PRO A 751 -6.95 -22.19 19.18
CA PRO A 751 -7.58 -22.99 18.13
C PRO A 751 -9.12 -22.86 18.18
N GLY A 752 -9.73 -22.54 17.04
CA GLY A 752 -11.17 -22.40 16.89
C GLY A 752 -11.72 -20.98 16.96
N LEU A 753 -10.84 -19.95 17.03
CA LEU A 753 -11.20 -18.54 16.86
C LEU A 753 -10.56 -18.00 15.59
N ASP A 754 -11.35 -17.30 14.80
CA ASP A 754 -11.03 -16.67 13.54
C ASP A 754 -10.95 -15.14 13.71
N HIS A 755 -10.14 -14.47 12.91
CA HIS A 755 -10.11 -13.01 12.84
C HIS A 755 -11.49 -12.40 12.59
N ALA A 756 -12.31 -13.08 11.76
CA ALA A 756 -13.68 -12.66 11.50
C ALA A 756 -14.57 -12.68 12.77
N ASP A 757 -14.37 -13.60 13.72
CA ASP A 757 -15.09 -13.60 14.98
C ASP A 757 -14.72 -12.41 15.86
N ILE A 758 -13.47 -12.00 15.84
CA ILE A 758 -12.96 -10.83 16.58
C ILE A 758 -13.55 -9.54 16.01
N LYS A 759 -13.55 -9.42 14.69
CA LYS A 759 -14.18 -8.27 14.02
C LYS A 759 -15.67 -8.20 14.32
N ARG A 760 -16.40 -9.33 14.25
CA ARG A 760 -17.83 -9.39 14.59
C ARG A 760 -18.13 -9.01 16.04
N LEU A 761 -17.23 -9.37 16.98
CA LEU A 761 -17.36 -8.91 18.36
C LEU A 761 -17.21 -7.38 18.45
N ALA A 762 -16.24 -6.81 17.73
CA ALA A 762 -16.08 -5.35 17.68
C ALA A 762 -17.31 -4.68 17.06
N ASP A 763 -17.83 -5.20 15.94
CA ASP A 763 -19.05 -4.73 15.30
C ASP A 763 -20.29 -4.79 16.25
N ALA A 764 -20.40 -5.88 17.03
CA ALA A 764 -21.48 -6.04 18.00
C ALA A 764 -21.37 -5.04 19.18
N LEU A 765 -20.16 -4.80 19.67
CA LEU A 765 -19.89 -3.83 20.72
C LEU A 765 -20.20 -2.40 20.26
N GLU A 766 -19.83 -2.06 19.02
CA GLU A 766 -20.18 -0.78 18.42
C GLU A 766 -21.70 -0.63 18.27
N LEU A 767 -22.38 -1.65 17.72
CA LEU A 767 -23.83 -1.65 17.59
C LEU A 767 -24.50 -1.47 18.96
N LYS A 768 -23.99 -2.15 20.01
CA LYS A 768 -24.45 -1.93 21.38
C LYS A 768 -24.34 -0.47 21.80
N ALA A 769 -23.22 0.17 21.53
CA ALA A 769 -23.03 1.59 21.85
C ALA A 769 -24.01 2.50 21.08
N MET A 770 -24.23 2.21 19.80
CA MET A 770 -25.21 2.94 18.97
C MET A 770 -26.64 2.79 19.49
N VAL A 771 -27.06 1.57 19.83
CA VAL A 771 -28.39 1.28 20.40
C VAL A 771 -28.55 1.97 21.73
N ALA A 772 -27.54 1.90 22.61
CA ALA A 772 -27.54 2.55 23.91
C ALA A 772 -27.72 4.08 23.79
N GLY A 773 -27.04 4.69 22.82
CA GLY A 773 -27.22 6.12 22.51
C GLY A 773 -28.68 6.48 22.14
N LYS A 774 -29.36 5.63 21.35
CA LYS A 774 -30.75 5.82 20.96
C LYS A 774 -31.73 5.62 22.13
N LEU A 775 -31.40 4.71 23.03
CA LEU A 775 -32.18 4.45 24.26
C LEU A 775 -31.85 5.42 25.40
N HIS A 776 -30.88 6.29 25.24
CA HIS A 776 -30.35 7.17 26.30
C HIS A 776 -29.91 6.40 27.56
N VAL A 777 -29.40 5.19 27.40
CA VAL A 777 -28.77 4.37 28.44
C VAL A 777 -27.26 4.37 28.33
N LEU A 778 -26.59 4.07 29.46
CA LEU A 778 -25.13 3.99 29.48
C LEU A 778 -24.68 2.61 28.97
N ALA A 779 -23.74 2.61 28.04
CA ALA A 779 -22.98 1.42 27.63
C ALA A 779 -21.47 1.65 27.89
N PRO A 780 -21.09 1.67 29.20
CA PRO A 780 -19.70 2.00 29.54
C PRO A 780 -18.75 1.02 28.88
N PHE A 781 -17.65 1.56 28.36
CA PHE A 781 -16.57 0.81 27.70
C PHE A 781 -16.92 0.11 26.38
N ALA A 782 -18.15 0.10 25.89
CA ALA A 782 -18.53 -0.62 24.68
C ALA A 782 -17.70 -0.17 23.47
N ARG A 783 -17.53 1.15 23.24
CA ARG A 783 -16.68 1.66 22.17
C ARG A 783 -15.18 1.42 22.42
N ILE A 784 -14.72 1.50 23.67
CA ILE A 784 -13.30 1.22 24.01
C ILE A 784 -12.98 -0.24 23.72
N HIS A 785 -13.88 -1.16 24.08
CA HIS A 785 -13.74 -2.57 23.76
C HIS A 785 -13.77 -2.79 22.23
N ALA A 786 -14.70 -2.15 21.51
CA ALA A 786 -14.78 -2.23 20.07
C ALA A 786 -13.45 -1.78 19.41
N MET A 787 -12.90 -0.64 19.82
CA MET A 787 -11.60 -0.16 19.32
C MET A 787 -10.48 -1.18 19.53
N LYS A 788 -10.39 -1.79 20.72
CA LYS A 788 -9.38 -2.82 21.00
C LYS A 788 -9.52 -4.03 20.08
N PHE A 789 -10.75 -4.53 19.90
CA PHE A 789 -10.99 -5.68 19.04
C PHE A 789 -10.87 -5.34 17.54
N TYR A 790 -11.23 -4.14 17.09
CA TYR A 790 -10.94 -3.69 15.73
C TYR A 790 -9.44 -3.62 15.46
N ASN A 791 -8.64 -3.10 16.42
CA ASN A 791 -7.19 -3.10 16.29
C ASN A 791 -6.64 -4.53 16.14
N MET A 792 -7.17 -5.46 16.92
CA MET A 792 -6.77 -6.87 16.87
C MET A 792 -7.22 -7.58 15.59
N ALA A 793 -8.34 -7.18 15.01
CA ALA A 793 -8.83 -7.69 13.75
C ALA A 793 -8.21 -6.97 12.52
N GLY A 794 -7.33 -5.99 12.72
CA GLY A 794 -6.78 -5.20 11.60
C GLY A 794 -7.80 -4.31 10.90
N ALA A 795 -8.99 -4.12 11.49
CA ALA A 795 -10.07 -3.29 10.94
C ALA A 795 -9.85 -1.81 11.29
N ILE A 796 -8.89 -1.20 10.61
CA ILE A 796 -8.30 0.09 10.97
C ILE A 796 -9.27 1.25 10.74
N ASP A 797 -10.01 1.25 9.63
CA ASP A 797 -11.00 2.31 9.36
C ASP A 797 -12.14 2.32 10.38
N SER A 798 -12.62 1.14 10.77
CA SER A 798 -13.61 0.99 11.83
C SER A 798 -13.08 1.44 13.19
N LEU A 799 -11.81 1.15 13.52
CA LEU A 799 -11.16 1.64 14.74
C LEU A 799 -11.15 3.17 14.79
N ILE A 800 -10.72 3.81 13.69
CA ILE A 800 -10.64 5.27 13.61
C ILE A 800 -12.03 5.89 13.78
N ARG A 801 -13.01 5.39 13.05
CA ARG A 801 -14.38 5.88 13.10
C ARG A 801 -14.97 5.75 14.51
N VAL A 802 -14.82 4.60 15.17
CA VAL A 802 -15.31 4.39 16.53
C VAL A 802 -14.56 5.26 17.56
N GLY A 803 -13.27 5.49 17.34
CA GLY A 803 -12.48 6.40 18.17
C GLY A 803 -12.93 7.86 18.04
N GLN A 804 -13.27 8.30 16.84
CA GLN A 804 -13.86 9.61 16.60
C GLN A 804 -15.22 9.77 17.28
N ASP A 805 -16.11 8.78 17.13
CA ASP A 805 -17.41 8.76 17.81
C ASP A 805 -17.27 8.75 19.33
N LEU A 806 -16.27 8.04 19.85
CA LEU A 806 -15.98 8.02 21.28
C LEU A 806 -15.50 9.39 21.78
N ALA A 807 -14.62 10.06 21.02
CA ALA A 807 -14.21 11.42 21.35
C ALA A 807 -15.40 12.38 21.38
N ASP A 808 -16.34 12.28 20.45
CA ASP A 808 -17.57 13.07 20.44
C ASP A 808 -18.48 12.77 21.65
N GLU A 809 -18.55 11.51 22.10
CA GLU A 809 -19.25 11.17 23.34
C GLU A 809 -18.61 11.83 24.57
N PHE A 810 -17.27 11.87 24.64
CA PHE A 810 -16.55 12.56 25.72
C PHE A 810 -16.81 14.08 25.66
N VAL A 811 -16.79 14.67 24.47
CA VAL A 811 -17.16 16.08 24.28
C VAL A 811 -18.58 16.36 24.75
N ALA A 812 -19.54 15.51 24.37
CA ALA A 812 -20.94 15.63 24.77
C ALA A 812 -21.14 15.54 26.32
N ARG A 813 -20.22 14.87 27.01
CA ARG A 813 -20.20 14.77 28.50
C ARG A 813 -19.35 15.87 29.15
N HIS A 814 -18.81 16.80 28.39
CA HIS A 814 -17.89 17.85 28.84
C HIS A 814 -16.56 17.32 29.38
N ASP A 815 -16.17 16.08 29.04
CA ASP A 815 -14.87 15.52 29.34
C ASP A 815 -13.92 15.74 28.15
N PHE A 816 -13.47 16.95 28.00
CA PHE A 816 -12.66 17.36 26.86
C PHE A 816 -11.23 16.79 26.91
N VAL A 817 -10.70 16.53 28.12
CA VAL A 817 -9.38 15.89 28.29
C VAL A 817 -9.45 14.44 27.84
N GLY A 818 -10.50 13.71 28.24
CA GLY A 818 -10.71 12.34 27.77
C GLY A 818 -10.86 12.25 26.26
N ALA A 819 -11.62 13.19 25.64
CA ALA A 819 -11.76 13.28 24.19
C ALA A 819 -10.40 13.50 23.51
N ARG A 820 -9.56 14.38 24.05
CA ARG A 820 -8.21 14.66 23.57
C ARG A 820 -7.33 13.42 23.67
N GLU A 821 -7.29 12.75 24.81
CA GLU A 821 -6.51 11.52 25.04
C GLU A 821 -6.87 10.42 24.05
N ILE A 822 -8.16 10.20 23.75
CA ILE A 822 -8.60 9.21 22.77
C ILE A 822 -8.01 9.54 21.38
N LEU A 823 -8.10 10.79 20.94
CA LEU A 823 -7.59 11.18 19.64
C LEU A 823 -6.06 11.11 19.57
N GLU A 824 -5.34 11.61 20.60
CA GLU A 824 -3.87 11.66 20.62
C GLU A 824 -3.22 10.28 20.77
N GLN A 825 -3.78 9.42 21.64
CA GLN A 825 -3.13 8.18 22.01
C GLN A 825 -3.61 6.96 21.22
N HIS A 826 -4.83 7.01 20.68
CA HIS A 826 -5.45 5.83 20.06
C HIS A 826 -5.87 6.00 18.60
N VAL A 827 -6.20 7.20 18.16
CA VAL A 827 -6.68 7.43 16.78
C VAL A 827 -5.58 7.98 15.89
N MET A 828 -4.94 9.09 16.27
CA MET A 828 -3.91 9.73 15.45
C MET A 828 -2.69 8.82 15.15
N PRO A 829 -2.15 8.06 16.12
CA PRO A 829 -1.06 7.14 15.84
C PRO A 829 -1.44 6.10 14.79
N VAL A 830 -2.65 5.54 14.90
CA VAL A 830 -3.15 4.53 13.96
C VAL A 830 -3.31 5.11 12.55
N VAL A 831 -3.81 6.35 12.44
CA VAL A 831 -3.91 7.05 11.13
C VAL A 831 -2.53 7.25 10.51
N VAL A 832 -1.55 7.61 11.31
CA VAL A 832 -0.17 7.85 10.86
C VAL A 832 0.52 6.53 10.49
N GLU A 833 0.46 5.52 11.36
CA GLU A 833 1.08 4.20 11.15
C GLU A 833 0.52 3.48 9.93
N ASN A 834 -0.81 3.55 9.72
CA ASN A 834 -1.47 2.88 8.59
C ASN A 834 -1.60 3.75 7.34
N ARG A 835 -1.05 4.97 7.35
CA ARG A 835 -0.97 5.86 6.17
C ARG A 835 -2.33 6.22 5.56
N LEU A 836 -3.38 6.26 6.37
CA LEU A 836 -4.74 6.59 5.93
C LEU A 836 -4.87 8.09 5.73
N LEU A 837 -4.29 8.57 4.64
CA LEU A 837 -4.27 9.99 4.29
C LEU A 837 -5.68 10.58 4.22
N ASN A 838 -6.66 9.80 3.80
CA ASN A 838 -8.06 10.22 3.70
C ASN A 838 -8.70 10.53 5.06
N ARG A 839 -8.33 9.79 6.10
CA ARG A 839 -8.84 9.99 7.47
C ARG A 839 -8.08 11.07 8.24
N ASN A 840 -6.86 11.40 7.80
CA ASN A 840 -6.01 12.33 8.55
C ASN A 840 -6.63 13.73 8.67
N LEU A 841 -7.31 14.22 7.62
CA LEU A 841 -7.97 15.52 7.64
C LEU A 841 -9.14 15.56 8.63
N ASP A 842 -10.01 14.56 8.57
CA ASP A 842 -11.19 14.50 9.42
C ASP A 842 -10.78 14.37 10.88
N VAL A 843 -9.81 13.51 11.18
CA VAL A 843 -9.30 13.30 12.54
C VAL A 843 -8.60 14.55 13.07
N ARG A 844 -7.75 15.23 12.27
CA ARG A 844 -7.07 16.47 12.69
C ARG A 844 -8.05 17.62 12.87
N ALA A 845 -9.05 17.72 12.03
CA ALA A 845 -10.08 18.75 12.15
C ALA A 845 -10.93 18.55 13.42
N GLN A 846 -11.30 17.31 13.74
CA GLN A 846 -11.96 16.98 15.00
C GLN A 846 -11.03 17.26 16.19
N TYR A 847 -9.75 16.89 16.08
CA TYR A 847 -8.76 17.16 17.11
C TYR A 847 -8.59 18.65 17.39
N ALA A 848 -8.57 19.50 16.35
CA ALA A 848 -8.54 20.96 16.52
C ALA A 848 -9.76 21.48 17.30
N VAL A 849 -10.94 20.94 17.03
CA VAL A 849 -12.16 21.29 17.80
C VAL A 849 -12.04 20.87 19.26
N VAL A 850 -11.51 19.66 19.52
CA VAL A 850 -11.30 19.15 20.89
C VAL A 850 -10.25 19.98 21.64
N LEU A 851 -9.16 20.41 20.97
CA LEU A 851 -8.19 21.33 21.55
C LEU A 851 -8.84 22.67 21.98
N ALA A 852 -9.74 23.21 21.15
CA ALA A 852 -10.50 24.41 21.50
C ALA A 852 -11.37 24.20 22.72
N TYR A 853 -12.04 23.06 22.85
CA TYR A 853 -12.80 22.71 24.07
C TYR A 853 -11.90 22.60 25.31
N CYS A 854 -10.65 22.16 25.15
CA CYS A 854 -9.66 22.15 26.23
C CYS A 854 -9.08 23.55 26.56
N GLY A 855 -9.49 24.59 25.85
CA GLY A 855 -8.96 25.94 26.01
C GLY A 855 -7.60 26.21 25.34
N LEU A 856 -7.11 25.26 24.56
CA LEU A 856 -5.86 25.29 23.82
C LEU A 856 -6.08 25.95 22.43
N TYR A 857 -6.46 27.23 22.44
CA TYR A 857 -6.90 27.91 21.22
C TYR A 857 -5.78 28.10 20.18
N SER A 858 -4.56 28.35 20.66
CA SER A 858 -3.40 28.53 19.78
C SER A 858 -3.08 27.26 19.02
N GLU A 859 -3.11 26.13 19.70
CA GLU A 859 -2.86 24.80 19.12
C GLU A 859 -4.01 24.41 18.18
N ALA A 860 -5.24 24.72 18.53
CA ALA A 860 -6.41 24.48 17.67
C ALA A 860 -6.31 25.27 16.37
N GLU A 861 -5.92 26.54 16.43
CA GLU A 861 -5.70 27.40 15.26
C GLU A 861 -4.55 26.89 14.40
N GLN A 862 -3.44 26.46 15.02
CA GLN A 862 -2.29 25.85 14.31
C GLN A 862 -2.70 24.57 13.57
N GLU A 863 -3.45 23.67 14.21
CA GLU A 863 -3.95 22.46 13.52
C GLU A 863 -4.85 22.82 12.33
N MET A 864 -5.74 23.81 12.47
CA MET A 864 -6.58 24.28 11.38
C MET A 864 -5.79 25.00 10.27
N GLU A 865 -4.70 25.70 10.60
CA GLU A 865 -3.79 26.30 9.62
C GLU A 865 -3.02 25.22 8.84
N ARG A 866 -2.59 24.15 9.50
CA ARG A 866 -1.99 22.98 8.83
C ARG A 866 -2.93 22.34 7.80
N LEU A 867 -4.24 22.43 7.99
CA LEU A 867 -5.24 21.95 7.03
C LEU A 867 -5.52 22.92 5.89
N GLN A 868 -5.14 24.20 6.03
CA GLN A 868 -5.43 25.26 5.05
C GLN A 868 -4.88 24.98 3.65
N PRO A 869 -3.64 24.47 3.48
CA PRO A 869 -3.09 24.15 2.17
C PRO A 869 -3.92 23.11 1.40
N TYR A 870 -4.66 22.27 2.11
CA TYR A 870 -5.46 21.19 1.54
C TYR A 870 -6.83 21.65 1.04
N MET A 871 -7.30 22.84 1.45
CA MET A 871 -8.66 23.32 1.16
C MET A 871 -8.98 23.42 -0.34
N ALA A 872 -8.00 23.75 -1.17
CA ALA A 872 -8.22 23.91 -2.61
C ALA A 872 -8.53 22.59 -3.33
N GLY A 873 -8.02 21.44 -2.83
CA GLY A 873 -8.22 20.13 -3.42
C GLY A 873 -9.40 19.34 -2.85
N LEU A 874 -10.07 19.86 -1.82
CA LEU A 874 -11.16 19.16 -1.18
C LEU A 874 -12.47 19.27 -1.95
N THR A 875 -13.32 18.25 -1.80
CA THR A 875 -14.71 18.30 -2.25
C THR A 875 -15.45 19.47 -1.59
N LEU A 876 -16.51 19.96 -2.21
CA LEU A 876 -17.34 21.04 -1.65
C LEU A 876 -17.83 20.66 -0.25
N GLN A 877 -18.27 19.43 -0.05
CA GLN A 877 -18.76 18.91 1.22
C GLN A 877 -17.66 18.97 2.31
N ALA A 878 -16.47 18.48 2.01
CA ALA A 878 -15.35 18.51 2.96
C ALA A 878 -14.93 19.92 3.32
N ARG A 879 -14.91 20.87 2.35
CA ARG A 879 -14.65 22.29 2.60
C ARG A 879 -15.69 22.91 3.52
N MET A 880 -16.97 22.59 3.32
CA MET A 880 -18.05 23.06 4.21
C MET A 880 -17.90 22.51 5.63
N THR A 881 -17.55 21.23 5.79
CA THR A 881 -17.28 20.62 7.08
C THR A 881 -16.14 21.34 7.82
N LEU A 882 -15.01 21.57 7.17
CA LEU A 882 -13.88 22.30 7.76
C LEU A 882 -14.23 23.76 8.11
N ALA A 883 -14.99 24.43 7.25
CA ALA A 883 -15.46 25.79 7.53
C ALA A 883 -16.37 25.83 8.76
N ASN A 884 -17.29 24.86 8.92
CA ASN A 884 -18.14 24.71 10.08
C ASN A 884 -17.34 24.46 11.36
N GLN A 885 -16.30 23.62 11.29
CA GLN A 885 -15.40 23.35 12.42
C GLN A 885 -14.60 24.61 12.82
N ARG A 886 -14.13 25.41 11.87
CA ARG A 886 -13.49 26.71 12.17
C ARG A 886 -14.45 27.67 12.87
N GLN A 887 -15.68 27.75 12.38
CA GLN A 887 -16.71 28.58 13.04
C GLN A 887 -17.02 28.06 14.45
N LEU A 888 -17.03 26.74 14.64
CA LEU A 888 -17.23 26.13 15.95
C LEU A 888 -16.08 26.49 16.90
N ILE A 889 -14.83 26.39 16.47
CA ILE A 889 -13.65 26.80 17.26
C ILE A 889 -13.78 28.30 17.68
N ALA A 890 -14.13 29.17 16.75
CA ALA A 890 -14.33 30.59 17.04
C ALA A 890 -15.47 30.81 18.06
N LYS A 891 -16.57 30.06 17.96
CA LYS A 891 -17.68 30.10 18.93
C LYS A 891 -17.26 29.63 20.33
N ILE A 892 -16.50 28.54 20.40
CA ILE A 892 -15.97 28.00 21.66
C ILE A 892 -15.01 29.01 22.29
N LYS A 893 -14.14 29.65 21.51
CA LYS A 893 -13.22 30.69 21.98
C LYS A 893 -13.97 31.92 22.54
N ALA A 894 -15.05 32.31 21.88
CA ALA A 894 -15.88 33.43 22.34
C ALA A 894 -16.71 33.12 23.59
N ASN A 895 -17.15 31.87 23.73
CA ASN A 895 -17.97 31.40 24.83
C ASN A 895 -17.43 30.07 25.38
N PRO A 896 -16.38 30.08 26.22
CA PRO A 896 -15.77 28.86 26.73
C PRO A 896 -16.77 28.02 27.53
N ILE A 897 -16.81 26.71 27.24
CA ILE A 897 -17.66 25.77 27.94
C ILE A 897 -16.86 25.19 29.12
N PRO A 898 -17.43 25.18 30.34
CA PRO A 898 -16.73 24.65 31.51
C PRO A 898 -16.43 23.17 31.36
N GLN A 899 -15.20 22.81 31.65
CA GLN A 899 -14.76 21.41 31.64
C GLN A 899 -15.28 20.69 32.89
N TRP A 900 -15.74 19.45 32.70
CA TRP A 900 -16.01 18.55 33.81
C TRP A 900 -14.72 18.11 34.51
N ARG A 901 -14.69 18.14 35.84
CA ARG A 901 -13.56 17.65 36.64
C ARG A 901 -13.99 16.38 37.40
N PRO A 902 -13.15 15.32 37.38
CA PRO A 902 -13.41 14.11 38.18
C PRO A 902 -13.62 14.49 39.65
N GLY A 903 -14.75 14.09 40.26
CA GLY A 903 -15.12 14.42 41.63
C GLY A 903 -16.11 15.58 41.78
N GLU A 904 -16.33 16.40 40.76
CA GLU A 904 -17.47 17.31 40.70
C GLU A 904 -18.71 16.54 40.25
N ARG A 905 -19.85 16.74 40.88
CA ARG A 905 -21.12 16.17 40.35
C ARG A 905 -21.27 16.74 38.94
N PRO A 906 -21.53 15.90 37.91
CA PRO A 906 -21.80 16.41 36.58
C PRO A 906 -22.88 17.49 36.72
N LEU A 907 -22.60 18.67 36.16
CA LEU A 907 -23.55 19.76 36.11
C LEU A 907 -24.81 19.14 35.54
N ALA A 908 -25.87 19.02 36.38
CA ALA A 908 -27.15 18.49 35.92
C ALA A 908 -27.47 19.30 34.66
N ILE A 909 -27.45 18.65 33.51
CA ILE A 909 -27.88 19.26 32.27
C ILE A 909 -29.25 19.80 32.62
N ARG A 910 -29.35 21.12 32.82
CA ARG A 910 -30.65 21.76 32.88
C ARG A 910 -31.27 21.39 31.54
N ARG A 911 -32.11 20.34 31.56
CA ARG A 911 -32.97 20.04 30.44
C ARG A 911 -33.60 21.38 30.12
N SER A 912 -33.21 21.99 29.02
CA SER A 912 -33.97 23.06 28.42
C SER A 912 -35.37 22.47 28.36
N LYS A 913 -36.28 22.98 29.21
CA LYS A 913 -37.68 22.59 29.13
C LYS A 913 -38.01 22.71 27.64
N PRO A 914 -38.49 21.64 26.98
CA PRO A 914 -39.09 21.85 25.69
C PRO A 914 -40.06 23.00 25.91
N SER A 915 -40.01 24.03 25.12
CA SER A 915 -41.02 25.08 25.04
C SER A 915 -42.27 24.38 24.49
N SER A 916 -42.88 23.58 25.35
CA SER A 916 -44.27 23.20 25.19
C SER A 916 -45.03 24.50 25.45
N ALA A 917 -45.55 25.08 24.38
CA ALA A 917 -46.83 25.77 24.50
C ALA A 917 -47.84 24.73 25.10
N GLY A 918 -47.63 24.42 26.35
CA GLY A 918 -48.43 23.44 27.09
C GLY A 918 -49.78 24.01 27.28
N VAL A 919 -50.74 23.47 26.58
CA VAL A 919 -52.18 23.59 26.97
C VAL A 919 -52.23 23.14 28.39
N LYS A 920 -52.52 24.06 29.33
CA LYS A 920 -52.74 23.77 30.75
C LYS A 920 -53.96 22.86 30.86
N ILE A 921 -53.75 21.58 31.07
CA ILE A 921 -54.85 20.61 31.27
C ILE A 921 -55.39 20.78 32.66
N GLY A 922 -56.67 21.10 32.74
CA GLY A 922 -57.33 21.26 34.01
C GLY A 922 -57.48 19.91 34.77
N ARG A 923 -57.32 19.91 36.09
CA ARG A 923 -57.31 18.70 36.92
C ARG A 923 -58.55 17.81 36.69
N ASN A 924 -59.70 18.34 36.19
CA ASN A 924 -60.95 17.64 35.91
C ASN A 924 -61.09 17.23 34.42
N GLU A 925 -60.25 17.62 33.56
CA GLU A 925 -60.27 17.23 32.13
C GLU A 925 -59.79 15.78 31.87
N PRO A 926 -60.20 15.15 30.77
CA PRO A 926 -59.79 13.80 30.44
C PRO A 926 -58.27 13.76 30.34
N CYS A 927 -57.62 12.70 30.85
CA CYS A 927 -56.18 12.53 30.80
C CYS A 927 -55.71 12.29 29.35
N PRO A 928 -54.69 13.00 28.87
CA PRO A 928 -54.18 12.86 27.51
C PRO A 928 -53.53 11.49 27.22
N CYS A 929 -53.39 10.62 28.23
CA CYS A 929 -52.92 9.24 28.03
C CYS A 929 -53.99 8.33 27.35
N GLY A 930 -55.15 8.82 27.04
CA GLY A 930 -56.23 8.06 26.39
C GLY A 930 -57.01 7.10 27.30
N SER A 931 -56.77 7.14 28.64
CA SER A 931 -57.40 6.22 29.62
C SER A 931 -58.88 6.52 29.91
N GLY A 932 -59.46 7.61 29.37
CA GLY A 932 -60.84 8.07 29.67
C GLY A 932 -61.01 8.58 31.08
N LYS A 933 -60.07 8.53 31.98
CA LYS A 933 -60.10 9.01 33.35
C LYS A 933 -59.79 10.50 33.46
N LYS A 934 -60.35 11.19 34.41
CA LYS A 934 -60.00 12.59 34.74
C LYS A 934 -58.52 12.64 35.12
N PHE A 935 -57.79 13.67 34.69
CA PHE A 935 -56.36 13.81 34.90
C PHE A 935 -55.93 13.60 36.36
N LYS A 936 -56.66 14.12 37.32
CA LYS A 936 -56.41 13.94 38.76
C LYS A 936 -56.60 12.51 39.28
N LYS A 937 -57.27 11.62 38.54
CA LYS A 937 -57.60 10.24 38.90
C LYS A 937 -56.87 9.21 38.05
N CYS A 938 -55.98 9.67 37.15
CA CYS A 938 -55.21 8.82 36.26
C CYS A 938 -53.80 8.57 36.85
N GLY A 939 -53.49 7.31 37.13
CA GLY A 939 -52.15 6.90 37.64
C GLY A 939 -51.10 6.75 36.57
N CYS A 940 -51.18 7.49 35.45
CA CYS A 940 -50.24 7.33 34.30
C CYS A 940 -48.85 7.98 34.48
N GLY A 941 -48.57 8.60 35.65
CA GLY A 941 -47.27 9.19 35.97
C GLY A 941 -46.96 10.54 35.27
N LEU A 942 -47.92 11.11 34.52
CA LEU A 942 -47.79 12.47 33.98
C LEU A 942 -48.03 13.45 35.15
N ALA A 943 -46.98 14.13 35.62
CA ALA A 943 -47.09 15.09 36.69
C ALA A 943 -47.86 16.35 36.22
N PRO A 944 -48.77 16.94 37.05
CA PRO A 944 -49.34 18.24 36.76
C PRO A 944 -48.24 19.30 36.80
N THR A 945 -48.12 20.08 35.76
CA THR A 945 -47.23 21.26 35.68
C THR A 945 -47.81 22.39 36.49
#